data_4fd525711c054ae114391704862fbb35
#
_entry.id   4fd525711c054ae114391704862fbb35
#
_cell.length_a   1.000
_cell.length_b   1.000
_cell.length_c   1.000
_cell.angle_alpha   90.00
_cell.angle_beta   90.00
_cell.angle_gamma   90.00
#
_symmetry.space_group_name_H-M   'P 1'
#
loop_
_entity.id
_entity.type
_entity.pdbx_description
1 polymer ?
#
loop_
_entity_poly.entity_id
_entity_poly.type
_entity_poly.pdbx_seq_one_letter_code
_entity_poly.pdbx_strand_id
1 'polypeptide(L)'
;MAKAEKTNHILVGLGGTGGKILRAFKMRMFEEFPEFEERQTKPVSLLYVDSTKEMMGIGRADFNVLGKDASFTENEFLYIKSIDVPAILDNISNYPQLKGIVDNVSAVKTAIGSLGEAAGQKRRAGRLLFAANASKYVNALKNAYGRCNEISGNNSKVVHIFAGLCGGTGSGSIIDAIVQTRKLWDDAVINVYAMMPEKDLPKSDIDKGRYYENGYAALNELNALQCGAFCPHDVTGNGSELNLFSTKIKGVANGISIYSNANENGRTAHSFDELPKIVSDYVYSRVFLINPEAPACGDIIRAYNFENMDDFALELDETVSPSMQMNQELPPVRTKKISSFGIKRVVYPEMRVLKHITYTVGKSILDQFKYNNWRESQGFVNEEANKDYRGLYLNEDHLNRWMLDVSHLTLEKKILPTDKDHKSFHEEWKGQINALADVCMDYDNPLRELENKLDTIYDSSFRGTGVLEYYRGKQRSLAEIAKEIRKTAEIELFNKWRSGEVSIVELSRVGELLSEYVSEELKKVIDKAVTENKEETEGCTNNLTAIMSDWTNVGAWGKFITKKRDDYYAEYQEELGYYYTAKTKAVSLDFAIQLVQALGREIAALCAEINEFSKLISDAIDETNRLITSQRKVNKGLEDMKGAIVEVSEEESMEEFEVDLKLDKTSMLQISRQLREAIIVSDFVSFGDLTTRISVESVQQAFDVTLSEIVKAKHADKPMTDKKVLGLSILSQLKQKLDSGKKIQEFARDILEQSGAYLYLDYNQMSFNVRNNDLPDDNKNINLKETFISIPSPEENPELVKFAKELEEAFKSQSEQGRKKPVVYTDSPRKNELSIITISYCYPMRAISWMADYKKRYDAYLHTGNANTDLSRAILLHSEGLGENLPPIFAFSADELQKMDAEKEVQSSQPIQSTSAGSMPPPPPVMGAVTPPPMMPAEPTIQLFLYIGGQQYGPYDWQMCKQFVTTGQLTPQTMVWEQGMAAWTPAGQVVKLQALFAPAPPAPGMPPMPPTGGVTPPPMM
;
A
#
# COMPACT_ATOMS: atom_id res chain seq x y z
N MET A 1 5.68 -43.33 3.18
CA MET A 1 5.73 -42.00 3.82
C MET A 1 4.48 -41.86 4.66
N ALA A 2 4.60 -41.93 5.99
CA ALA A 2 3.48 -41.63 6.89
C ALA A 2 3.09 -40.15 6.63
N LYS A 3 1.82 -39.89 6.40
CA LYS A 3 1.34 -38.50 6.28
C LYS A 3 1.58 -37.82 7.61
N ALA A 4 2.51 -36.87 7.68
CA ALA A 4 2.60 -35.96 8.81
C ALA A 4 1.19 -35.42 9.13
N GLU A 5 0.72 -35.60 10.36
CA GLU A 5 -0.60 -35.11 10.77
C GLU A 5 -0.59 -33.57 10.65
N LYS A 6 -1.26 -33.08 9.64
CA LYS A 6 -1.37 -31.64 9.42
C LYS A 6 -2.34 -31.05 10.44
N THR A 7 -1.83 -30.31 11.39
CA THR A 7 -2.64 -29.61 12.40
C THR A 7 -3.40 -28.44 11.81
N ASN A 8 -4.68 -28.27 12.16
CA ASN A 8 -5.48 -27.14 11.74
C ASN A 8 -5.21 -25.92 12.62
N HIS A 9 -4.79 -24.83 12.01
CA HIS A 9 -4.54 -23.57 12.70
C HIS A 9 -5.53 -22.50 12.27
N ILE A 10 -6.25 -21.94 13.26
CA ILE A 10 -7.19 -20.83 13.06
C ILE A 10 -6.63 -19.61 13.79
N LEU A 11 -6.32 -18.57 13.03
CA LEU A 11 -5.76 -17.33 13.56
C LEU A 11 -6.84 -16.25 13.60
N VAL A 12 -7.18 -15.79 14.81
CA VAL A 12 -8.23 -14.80 15.05
C VAL A 12 -7.62 -13.50 15.53
N GLY A 13 -7.76 -12.44 14.76
CA GLY A 13 -7.31 -11.09 15.11
C GLY A 13 -8.47 -10.21 15.56
N LEU A 14 -8.43 -9.73 16.79
CA LEU A 14 -9.45 -8.86 17.36
C LEU A 14 -8.99 -7.41 17.37
N GLY A 15 -9.73 -6.54 16.68
CA GLY A 15 -9.43 -5.12 16.57
C GLY A 15 -8.16 -4.82 15.75
N GLY A 16 -7.76 -3.56 15.68
CA GLY A 16 -6.65 -3.11 14.84
C GLY A 16 -5.31 -3.80 15.12
N THR A 17 -4.96 -4.07 16.39
CA THR A 17 -3.73 -4.80 16.74
C THR A 17 -3.75 -6.23 16.18
N GLY A 18 -4.87 -6.95 16.38
CA GLY A 18 -5.05 -8.29 15.83
C GLY A 18 -4.97 -8.30 14.30
N GLY A 19 -5.62 -7.34 13.65
CA GLY A 19 -5.59 -7.19 12.21
C GLY A 19 -4.18 -6.98 11.64
N LYS A 20 -3.35 -6.13 12.30
CA LYS A 20 -1.94 -5.91 11.90
C LYS A 20 -1.09 -7.18 12.01
N ILE A 21 -1.30 -7.98 13.05
CA ILE A 21 -0.59 -9.26 13.23
C ILE A 21 -1.00 -10.25 12.13
N LEU A 22 -2.31 -10.39 11.88
CA LEU A 22 -2.80 -11.26 10.80
C LEU A 22 -2.31 -10.81 9.43
N ARG A 23 -2.24 -9.49 9.17
CA ARG A 23 -1.65 -8.95 7.95
C ARG A 23 -0.19 -9.40 7.80
N ALA A 24 0.62 -9.17 8.83
CA ALA A 24 2.02 -9.57 8.81
C ALA A 24 2.18 -11.08 8.55
N PHE A 25 1.34 -11.90 9.17
CA PHE A 25 1.34 -13.35 8.97
C PHE A 25 0.95 -13.72 7.53
N LYS A 26 -0.09 -13.12 6.99
CA LYS A 26 -0.55 -13.37 5.61
C LYS A 26 0.49 -12.95 4.59
N MET A 27 1.09 -11.77 4.75
CA MET A 27 2.17 -11.31 3.89
C MET A 27 3.34 -12.28 3.91
N ARG A 28 3.77 -12.74 5.09
CA ARG A 28 4.82 -13.75 5.21
C ARG A 28 4.44 -15.06 4.52
N MET A 29 3.18 -15.51 4.61
CA MET A 29 2.71 -16.67 3.85
C MET A 29 2.85 -16.48 2.34
N PHE A 30 2.58 -15.29 1.82
CA PHE A 30 2.74 -14.99 0.40
C PHE A 30 4.20 -14.88 -0.04
N GLU A 31 5.08 -14.42 0.84
CA GLU A 31 6.53 -14.43 0.60
C GLU A 31 7.09 -15.85 0.53
N GLU A 32 6.68 -16.71 1.47
CA GLU A 32 7.20 -18.07 1.63
C GLU A 32 6.60 -19.08 0.66
N PHE A 33 5.32 -18.91 0.36
CA PHE A 33 4.54 -19.74 -0.54
C PHE A 33 3.97 -18.87 -1.66
N PRO A 34 4.79 -18.47 -2.64
CA PRO A 34 4.37 -17.54 -3.67
C PRO A 34 3.28 -18.12 -4.58
N GLU A 35 3.22 -19.45 -4.76
CA GLU A 35 2.23 -20.07 -5.61
C GLU A 35 0.89 -20.26 -4.90
N PHE A 36 -0.21 -19.96 -5.63
CA PHE A 36 -1.56 -20.05 -5.09
C PHE A 36 -1.88 -21.47 -4.66
N GLU A 37 -1.57 -22.46 -5.50
CA GLU A 37 -1.79 -23.88 -5.27
C GLU A 37 -1.08 -24.37 -4.02
N GLU A 38 0.14 -23.92 -3.80
CA GLU A 38 0.90 -24.27 -2.61
C GLU A 38 0.26 -23.69 -1.33
N ARG A 39 -0.18 -22.44 -1.35
CA ARG A 39 -0.90 -21.83 -0.22
C ARG A 39 -2.19 -22.59 0.12
N GLN A 40 -2.90 -23.07 -0.90
CA GLN A 40 -4.13 -23.86 -0.70
C GLN A 40 -3.88 -25.23 -0.04
N THR A 41 -2.64 -25.68 0.03
CA THR A 41 -2.30 -26.94 0.75
C THR A 41 -2.04 -26.74 2.25
N LYS A 42 -2.04 -25.51 2.73
CA LYS A 42 -1.73 -25.18 4.13
C LYS A 42 -3.02 -25.13 4.97
N PRO A 43 -3.17 -25.97 6.01
CA PRO A 43 -4.37 -26.00 6.85
C PRO A 43 -4.39 -24.82 7.85
N VAL A 44 -4.38 -23.60 7.32
CA VAL A 44 -4.37 -22.36 8.08
C VAL A 44 -5.50 -21.48 7.58
N SER A 45 -6.30 -20.94 8.50
CA SER A 45 -7.35 -19.97 8.19
C SER A 45 -7.23 -18.73 9.07
N LEU A 46 -7.49 -17.59 8.47
CA LEU A 46 -7.48 -16.29 9.13
C LEU A 46 -8.91 -15.81 9.38
N LEU A 47 -9.14 -15.14 10.50
CA LEU A 47 -10.39 -14.47 10.83
C LEU A 47 -10.10 -13.14 11.51
N TYR A 48 -10.24 -12.04 10.80
CA TYR A 48 -10.14 -10.69 11.33
C TYR A 48 -11.51 -10.18 11.78
N VAL A 49 -11.62 -9.71 13.03
CA VAL A 49 -12.86 -9.22 13.64
C VAL A 49 -12.67 -7.79 14.08
N ASP A 50 -13.37 -6.85 13.48
CA ASP A 50 -13.25 -5.44 13.86
C ASP A 50 -14.53 -4.64 13.63
N SER A 51 -14.64 -3.52 14.34
CA SER A 51 -15.65 -2.49 14.16
C SER A 51 -15.30 -1.48 13.06
N THR A 52 -14.12 -1.57 12.44
CA THR A 52 -13.67 -0.75 11.32
C THR A 52 -13.31 -1.61 10.12
N LYS A 53 -13.27 -0.98 8.93
CA LYS A 53 -12.82 -1.62 7.69
C LYS A 53 -11.39 -1.22 7.29
N GLU A 54 -10.64 -0.63 8.20
CA GLU A 54 -9.31 -0.07 7.89
C GLU A 54 -8.37 -1.07 7.21
N MET A 55 -8.37 -2.32 7.67
CA MET A 55 -7.50 -3.37 7.11
C MET A 55 -8.06 -4.04 5.83
N MET A 56 -9.24 -3.63 5.36
CA MET A 56 -9.91 -4.21 4.18
C MET A 56 -9.59 -3.47 2.86
N GLY A 57 -8.63 -2.55 2.86
CA GLY A 57 -8.27 -1.81 1.65
C GLY A 57 -7.63 -2.71 0.59
N ILE A 58 -8.30 -2.89 -0.55
CA ILE A 58 -7.76 -3.59 -1.71
C ILE A 58 -6.77 -2.67 -2.43
N GLY A 59 -5.65 -3.20 -2.89
CA GLY A 59 -4.66 -2.47 -3.70
C GLY A 59 -3.78 -1.49 -2.91
N ARG A 60 -3.77 -1.55 -1.59
CA ARG A 60 -2.81 -0.79 -0.79
C ARG A 60 -1.42 -1.39 -0.96
N ALA A 61 -0.41 -0.56 -1.16
CA ALA A 61 1.00 -0.97 -1.21
C ALA A 61 1.41 -1.84 -0.01
N ASP A 62 0.79 -1.60 1.14
CA ASP A 62 0.99 -2.33 2.39
C ASP A 62 0.60 -3.82 2.36
N PHE A 63 -0.20 -4.26 1.38
CA PHE A 63 -0.64 -5.65 1.20
C PHE A 63 -0.02 -6.32 -0.02
N ASN A 64 0.84 -5.62 -0.74
CA ASN A 64 1.48 -6.13 -1.95
C ASN A 64 2.74 -6.93 -1.60
N VAL A 65 2.77 -8.20 -1.98
CA VAL A 65 3.94 -9.07 -1.89
C VAL A 65 4.32 -9.51 -3.30
N LEU A 66 5.32 -8.87 -3.89
CA LEU A 66 5.76 -9.13 -5.27
C LEU A 66 4.58 -9.13 -6.28
N GLY A 67 3.77 -8.09 -6.24
CA GLY A 67 2.62 -7.94 -7.11
C GLY A 67 1.41 -8.80 -6.77
N LYS A 68 1.49 -9.65 -5.73
CA LYS A 68 0.38 -10.47 -5.25
C LYS A 68 -0.33 -9.77 -4.11
N ASP A 69 -1.64 -9.62 -4.23
CA ASP A 69 -2.47 -8.98 -3.20
C ASP A 69 -2.71 -9.93 -2.03
N ALA A 70 -2.12 -9.60 -0.89
CA ALA A 70 -2.29 -10.31 0.38
C ALA A 70 -3.40 -9.68 1.26
N SER A 71 -4.26 -8.83 0.73
CA SER A 71 -5.38 -8.25 1.49
C SER A 71 -6.34 -9.31 2.01
N PHE A 72 -7.09 -8.99 3.06
CA PHE A 72 -8.09 -9.90 3.59
C PHE A 72 -9.26 -10.03 2.63
N THR A 73 -9.72 -11.27 2.45
CA THR A 73 -10.95 -11.57 1.72
C THR A 73 -12.19 -11.38 2.61
N GLU A 74 -13.36 -11.28 2.01
CA GLU A 74 -14.63 -11.20 2.77
C GLU A 74 -14.85 -12.40 3.71
N ASN A 75 -14.34 -13.58 3.35
CA ASN A 75 -14.42 -14.78 4.19
C ASN A 75 -13.45 -14.78 5.37
N GLU A 76 -12.48 -13.89 5.35
CA GLU A 76 -11.51 -13.69 6.44
C GLU A 76 -11.85 -12.50 7.34
N PHE A 77 -12.92 -11.77 7.04
CA PHE A 77 -13.29 -10.57 7.79
C PHE A 77 -14.71 -10.64 8.35
N LEU A 78 -14.84 -10.40 9.65
CA LEU A 78 -16.11 -10.21 10.32
C LEU A 78 -16.25 -8.75 10.78
N TYR A 79 -17.05 -8.00 10.06
CA TYR A 79 -17.38 -6.61 10.43
C TYR A 79 -18.48 -6.57 11.49
N ILE A 80 -18.13 -6.21 12.72
CA ILE A 80 -19.07 -6.23 13.86
C ILE A 80 -19.85 -4.93 14.06
N LYS A 81 -19.55 -3.85 13.31
CA LYS A 81 -20.32 -2.60 13.35
C LYS A 81 -21.52 -2.60 12.40
N SER A 82 -21.72 -3.64 11.62
CA SER A 82 -22.78 -3.73 10.58
C SER A 82 -24.22 -3.84 11.13
N ILE A 83 -24.39 -3.76 12.46
CA ILE A 83 -25.68 -3.92 13.14
C ILE A 83 -26.21 -2.56 13.57
N ASP A 84 -27.53 -2.37 13.45
CA ASP A 84 -28.22 -1.22 14.01
C ASP A 84 -28.30 -1.36 15.54
N VAL A 85 -27.25 -0.90 16.22
CA VAL A 85 -27.18 -0.95 17.69
C VAL A 85 -28.29 -0.15 18.36
N PRO A 86 -28.69 1.06 17.89
CA PRO A 86 -29.85 1.75 18.38
C PRO A 86 -31.13 0.90 18.37
N ALA A 87 -31.42 0.22 17.24
CA ALA A 87 -32.60 -0.65 17.15
C ALA A 87 -32.57 -1.85 18.12
N ILE A 88 -31.36 -2.42 18.35
CA ILE A 88 -31.14 -3.47 19.35
C ILE A 88 -31.44 -2.93 20.76
N LEU A 89 -30.92 -1.75 21.07
CA LEU A 89 -31.12 -1.13 22.39
C LEU A 89 -32.57 -0.71 22.63
N ASP A 90 -33.32 -0.34 21.57
CA ASP A 90 -34.74 -0.06 21.65
C ASP A 90 -35.57 -1.30 21.98
N ASN A 91 -35.08 -2.48 21.61
CA ASN A 91 -35.72 -3.77 21.79
C ASN A 91 -34.87 -4.70 22.66
N ILE A 92 -34.19 -4.18 23.69
CA ILE A 92 -33.18 -4.93 24.46
C ILE A 92 -33.74 -6.19 25.12
N SER A 93 -35.04 -6.20 25.47
CA SER A 93 -35.72 -7.37 26.02
C SER A 93 -35.67 -8.60 25.08
N ASN A 94 -35.55 -8.39 23.79
CA ASN A 94 -35.40 -9.44 22.77
C ASN A 94 -33.97 -9.96 22.62
N TYR A 95 -33.03 -9.38 23.35
CA TYR A 95 -31.61 -9.70 23.28
C TYR A 95 -31.06 -10.12 24.65
N PRO A 96 -31.53 -11.24 25.23
CA PRO A 96 -31.14 -11.68 26.57
C PRO A 96 -29.63 -11.92 26.69
N GLN A 97 -28.92 -12.21 25.55
CA GLN A 97 -27.46 -12.35 25.50
C GLN A 97 -26.71 -11.05 25.83
N LEU A 98 -27.35 -9.89 25.75
CA LEU A 98 -26.75 -8.61 26.12
C LEU A 98 -26.99 -8.24 27.60
N LYS A 99 -27.62 -9.12 28.38
CA LYS A 99 -27.76 -8.96 29.81
C LYS A 99 -26.40 -8.86 30.48
N GLY A 100 -26.24 -7.95 31.41
CA GLY A 100 -24.95 -7.68 32.04
C GLY A 100 -23.96 -6.81 31.24
N ILE A 101 -24.31 -6.48 29.99
CA ILE A 101 -23.54 -5.55 29.20
C ILE A 101 -24.17 -4.16 29.17
N VAL A 102 -25.51 -4.10 29.24
CA VAL A 102 -26.32 -2.88 29.13
C VAL A 102 -27.15 -2.68 30.38
N ASP A 103 -26.64 -1.91 31.33
CA ASP A 103 -27.35 -1.58 32.58
C ASP A 103 -28.30 -0.37 32.40
N ASN A 104 -27.90 0.59 31.59
CA ASN A 104 -28.66 1.80 31.31
C ASN A 104 -28.73 2.05 29.80
N VAL A 105 -29.87 1.65 29.21
CA VAL A 105 -30.14 1.76 27.76
C VAL A 105 -29.99 3.20 27.25
N SER A 106 -30.47 4.20 28.01
CA SER A 106 -30.42 5.60 27.58
C SER A 106 -28.98 6.14 27.54
N ALA A 107 -28.18 5.82 28.57
CA ALA A 107 -26.76 6.21 28.60
C ALA A 107 -25.95 5.53 27.50
N VAL A 108 -26.23 4.24 27.25
CA VAL A 108 -25.60 3.45 26.20
C VAL A 108 -25.93 4.02 24.81
N LYS A 109 -27.21 4.36 24.55
CA LYS A 109 -27.63 5.01 23.30
C LYS A 109 -26.90 6.33 23.05
N THR A 110 -26.84 7.19 24.07
CA THR A 110 -26.17 8.50 24.00
C THR A 110 -24.70 8.33 23.68
N ALA A 111 -24.03 7.38 24.31
CA ALA A 111 -22.60 7.15 24.12
C ALA A 111 -22.27 6.48 22.77
N ILE A 112 -23.13 5.60 22.25
CA ILE A 112 -22.97 4.96 20.94
C ILE A 112 -23.29 5.93 19.81
N GLY A 113 -24.28 6.78 19.94
CA GLY A 113 -24.59 7.83 18.97
C GLY A 113 -23.44 8.82 18.73
N SER A 114 -22.54 8.95 19.70
CA SER A 114 -21.31 9.75 19.59
C SER A 114 -20.09 8.95 19.08
N LEU A 115 -20.21 7.62 18.87
CA LEU A 115 -19.15 6.79 18.31
C LEU A 115 -19.06 7.03 16.81
N GLY A 116 -17.92 7.58 16.36
CA GLY A 116 -17.53 7.59 14.97
C GLY A 116 -17.41 6.17 14.38
N GLU A 117 -16.59 5.98 13.39
CA GLU A 117 -16.46 4.68 12.70
C GLU A 117 -15.86 3.54 13.54
N ALA A 118 -15.18 3.83 14.65
CA ALA A 118 -14.51 2.85 15.52
C ALA A 118 -15.10 2.80 16.93
N ALA A 119 -14.82 1.72 17.68
CA ALA A 119 -15.16 1.64 19.11
C ALA A 119 -14.41 2.68 19.99
N GLY A 120 -13.43 3.41 19.43
CA GLY A 120 -12.82 4.62 19.99
C GLY A 120 -12.17 4.42 21.37
N GLN A 121 -11.45 3.31 21.59
CA GLN A 121 -10.88 2.91 22.89
C GLN A 121 -11.92 2.71 24.01
N LYS A 122 -13.20 2.50 23.66
CA LYS A 122 -14.26 2.23 24.62
C LYS A 122 -14.51 0.73 24.72
N ARG A 123 -14.00 0.08 25.76
CA ARG A 123 -14.09 -1.38 25.95
C ARG A 123 -15.55 -1.88 25.95
N ARG A 124 -16.46 -1.21 26.67
CA ARG A 124 -17.89 -1.57 26.69
C ARG A 124 -18.53 -1.53 25.31
N ALA A 125 -18.20 -0.53 24.51
CA ALA A 125 -18.70 -0.45 23.14
C ALA A 125 -18.17 -1.62 22.30
N GLY A 126 -16.89 -1.94 22.39
CA GLY A 126 -16.31 -3.10 21.73
C GLY A 126 -16.97 -4.41 22.13
N ARG A 127 -17.22 -4.62 23.42
CA ARG A 127 -17.93 -5.80 23.94
C ARG A 127 -19.36 -5.90 23.43
N LEU A 128 -20.10 -4.79 23.47
CA LEU A 128 -21.49 -4.75 22.99
C LEU A 128 -21.58 -5.12 21.50
N LEU A 129 -20.71 -4.52 20.66
CA LEU A 129 -20.66 -4.82 19.23
C LEU A 129 -20.30 -6.29 18.97
N PHE A 130 -19.37 -6.85 19.73
CA PHE A 130 -19.01 -8.26 19.63
C PHE A 130 -20.16 -9.17 20.05
N ALA A 131 -20.77 -8.95 21.22
CA ALA A 131 -21.85 -9.75 21.74
C ALA A 131 -23.07 -9.76 20.81
N ALA A 132 -23.42 -8.61 20.22
CA ALA A 132 -24.48 -8.52 19.24
C ALA A 132 -24.18 -9.30 17.94
N ASN A 133 -22.90 -9.61 17.65
CA ASN A 133 -22.45 -10.41 16.52
C ASN A 133 -21.87 -11.78 16.91
N ALA A 134 -21.99 -12.19 18.16
CA ALA A 134 -21.31 -13.39 18.66
C ALA A 134 -21.70 -14.69 17.90
N SER A 135 -22.96 -14.82 17.49
CA SER A 135 -23.39 -15.95 16.64
C SER A 135 -22.71 -15.93 15.26
N LYS A 136 -22.46 -14.75 14.68
CA LYS A 136 -21.70 -14.63 13.43
C LYS A 136 -20.24 -15.01 13.65
N TYR A 137 -19.66 -14.63 14.78
CA TYR A 137 -18.30 -15.03 15.16
C TYR A 137 -18.17 -16.56 15.25
N VAL A 138 -19.08 -17.23 15.94
CA VAL A 138 -19.09 -18.69 16.03
C VAL A 138 -19.23 -19.35 14.65
N ASN A 139 -20.09 -18.81 13.79
CA ASN A 139 -20.24 -19.33 12.43
C ASN A 139 -18.98 -19.10 11.58
N ALA A 140 -18.34 -17.93 11.72
CA ALA A 140 -17.06 -17.64 11.03
C ALA A 140 -15.95 -18.59 11.49
N LEU A 141 -15.87 -18.91 12.78
CA LEU A 141 -14.93 -19.93 13.29
C LEU A 141 -15.20 -21.31 12.69
N LYS A 142 -16.47 -21.75 12.62
CA LYS A 142 -16.85 -23.02 12.00
C LYS A 142 -16.41 -23.06 10.53
N ASN A 143 -16.65 -22.00 9.80
CA ASN A 143 -16.25 -21.90 8.39
C ASN A 143 -14.72 -21.91 8.24
N ALA A 144 -13.99 -21.19 9.10
CA ALA A 144 -12.53 -21.21 9.13
C ALA A 144 -11.99 -22.61 9.40
N TYR A 145 -12.56 -23.31 10.37
CA TYR A 145 -12.22 -24.71 10.67
C TYR A 145 -12.53 -25.63 9.49
N GLY A 146 -13.72 -25.49 8.87
CA GLY A 146 -14.11 -26.30 7.70
C GLY A 146 -13.07 -26.23 6.60
N ARG A 147 -12.60 -25.03 6.26
CA ARG A 147 -11.53 -24.85 5.24
C ARG A 147 -10.24 -25.55 5.62
N CYS A 148 -9.80 -25.46 6.88
CA CYS A 148 -8.60 -26.16 7.34
C CYS A 148 -8.78 -27.68 7.30
N ASN A 149 -9.93 -28.18 7.76
CA ASN A 149 -10.23 -29.59 7.85
C ASN A 149 -10.35 -30.28 6.48
N GLU A 150 -10.88 -29.58 5.47
CA GLU A 150 -10.90 -30.04 4.08
C GLU A 150 -9.49 -30.28 3.53
N ILE A 151 -8.50 -29.46 3.96
CA ILE A 151 -7.10 -29.58 3.55
C ILE A 151 -6.40 -30.70 4.32
N SER A 152 -6.54 -30.72 5.65
CA SER A 152 -5.77 -31.62 6.53
C SER A 152 -6.38 -33.02 6.62
N GLY A 153 -7.70 -33.13 6.57
CA GLY A 153 -8.43 -34.34 6.96
C GLY A 153 -8.29 -34.71 8.44
N ASN A 154 -7.87 -33.78 9.31
CA ASN A 154 -7.59 -33.97 10.71
C ASN A 154 -8.56 -33.18 11.58
N ASN A 155 -8.99 -33.71 12.70
CA ASN A 155 -9.93 -33.08 13.61
C ASN A 155 -9.27 -32.15 14.66
N SER A 156 -7.94 -31.95 14.59
CA SER A 156 -7.24 -31.02 15.51
C SER A 156 -7.75 -29.59 15.37
N LYS A 157 -7.77 -28.86 16.48
CA LYS A 157 -8.20 -27.45 16.50
C LYS A 157 -7.21 -26.65 17.34
N VAL A 158 -6.36 -25.88 16.69
CA VAL A 158 -5.47 -24.93 17.36
C VAL A 158 -5.91 -23.51 17.01
N VAL A 159 -6.42 -22.79 17.99
CA VAL A 159 -6.93 -21.43 17.80
C VAL A 159 -5.96 -20.44 18.44
N HIS A 160 -5.52 -19.46 17.63
CA HIS A 160 -4.65 -18.37 18.06
C HIS A 160 -5.46 -17.08 18.08
N ILE A 161 -5.58 -16.44 19.25
CA ILE A 161 -6.35 -15.20 19.42
C ILE A 161 -5.40 -14.06 19.72
N PHE A 162 -5.39 -13.04 18.86
CA PHE A 162 -4.56 -11.84 18.97
C PHE A 162 -5.39 -10.63 19.33
N ALA A 163 -5.01 -9.93 20.39
CA ALA A 163 -5.72 -8.71 20.81
C ALA A 163 -4.79 -7.69 21.46
N GLY A 164 -5.04 -6.40 21.21
CA GLY A 164 -4.50 -5.32 22.04
C GLY A 164 -5.41 -5.05 23.22
N LEU A 165 -4.86 -5.02 24.45
CA LEU A 165 -5.63 -4.81 25.67
C LEU A 165 -6.05 -3.36 25.91
N CYS A 166 -5.49 -2.41 25.16
CA CYS A 166 -5.69 -0.99 25.36
C CYS A 166 -6.77 -0.38 24.48
N GLY A 167 -7.14 -1.06 23.39
CA GLY A 167 -8.13 -0.60 22.42
C GLY A 167 -9.57 -0.78 22.87
N GLY A 168 -10.50 -0.43 21.98
CA GLY A 168 -11.94 -0.64 22.21
C GLY A 168 -12.39 -2.04 21.79
N THR A 169 -12.20 -2.41 20.53
CA THR A 169 -12.68 -3.68 19.96
C THR A 169 -11.95 -4.88 20.56
N GLY A 170 -10.63 -4.94 20.44
CA GLY A 170 -9.85 -6.09 20.93
C GLY A 170 -9.97 -6.29 22.44
N SER A 171 -9.74 -5.24 23.21
CA SER A 171 -9.84 -5.27 24.68
C SER A 171 -11.26 -5.58 25.19
N GLY A 172 -12.28 -5.11 24.48
CA GLY A 172 -13.69 -5.34 24.89
C GLY A 172 -14.19 -6.74 24.55
N SER A 173 -13.69 -7.37 23.49
CA SER A 173 -14.21 -8.64 22.96
C SER A 173 -13.38 -9.88 23.34
N ILE A 174 -12.18 -9.70 23.87
CA ILE A 174 -11.22 -10.80 24.08
C ILE A 174 -11.78 -11.91 24.97
N ILE A 175 -12.44 -11.56 26.09
CA ILE A 175 -13.00 -12.54 27.03
C ILE A 175 -14.11 -13.34 26.33
N ASP A 176 -15.09 -12.66 25.75
CA ASP A 176 -16.20 -13.31 25.08
C ASP A 176 -15.75 -14.15 23.88
N ALA A 177 -14.71 -13.72 23.14
CA ALA A 177 -14.12 -14.49 22.03
C ALA A 177 -13.48 -15.80 22.54
N ILE A 178 -12.68 -15.77 23.61
CA ILE A 178 -12.10 -16.96 24.24
C ILE A 178 -13.21 -17.90 24.70
N VAL A 179 -14.18 -17.37 25.43
CA VAL A 179 -15.29 -18.12 26.01
C VAL A 179 -16.14 -18.82 24.94
N GLN A 180 -16.51 -18.10 23.88
CA GLN A 180 -17.33 -18.69 22.83
C GLN A 180 -16.53 -19.70 21.99
N THR A 181 -15.21 -19.52 21.83
CA THR A 181 -14.35 -20.51 21.19
C THR A 181 -14.29 -21.80 22.03
N ARG A 182 -14.10 -21.70 23.35
CA ARG A 182 -14.09 -22.84 24.28
C ARG A 182 -15.44 -23.52 24.36
N LYS A 183 -16.55 -22.76 24.37
CA LYS A 183 -17.91 -23.31 24.32
C LYS A 183 -18.17 -24.10 23.05
N LEU A 184 -17.64 -23.58 21.91
CA LEU A 184 -17.80 -24.25 20.62
C LEU A 184 -17.01 -25.55 20.54
N TRP A 185 -15.79 -25.56 21.07
CA TRP A 185 -14.86 -26.70 21.05
C TRP A 185 -14.18 -26.86 22.40
N ASP A 186 -14.62 -27.84 23.16
CA ASP A 186 -14.04 -28.18 24.46
C ASP A 186 -12.63 -28.77 24.37
N ASP A 187 -12.31 -29.40 23.23
CA ASP A 187 -11.03 -30.04 22.90
C ASP A 187 -10.02 -29.10 22.21
N ALA A 188 -10.40 -27.87 21.87
CA ALA A 188 -9.51 -26.95 21.16
C ALA A 188 -8.30 -26.50 22.00
N VAL A 189 -7.14 -26.41 21.38
CA VAL A 189 -5.98 -25.72 21.97
C VAL A 189 -6.12 -24.23 21.69
N ILE A 190 -6.43 -23.43 22.71
CA ILE A 190 -6.63 -21.99 22.60
C ILE A 190 -5.44 -21.27 23.17
N ASN A 191 -4.72 -20.53 22.32
CA ASN A 191 -3.58 -19.68 22.66
C ASN A 191 -3.92 -18.22 22.43
N VAL A 192 -3.73 -17.41 23.44
CA VAL A 192 -4.05 -15.98 23.44
C VAL A 192 -2.75 -15.18 23.44
N TYR A 193 -2.68 -14.15 22.58
CA TYR A 193 -1.56 -13.23 22.48
C TYR A 193 -2.08 -11.82 22.77
N ALA A 194 -1.82 -11.36 23.99
CA ALA A 194 -2.40 -10.14 24.53
C ALA A 194 -1.33 -9.05 24.65
N MET A 195 -1.46 -7.99 23.83
CA MET A 195 -0.55 -6.85 23.87
C MET A 195 -0.90 -5.94 25.04
N MET A 196 0.06 -5.76 25.95
CA MET A 196 0.02 -4.79 27.04
C MET A 196 0.22 -3.36 26.52
N PRO A 197 -0.13 -2.33 27.31
CA PRO A 197 0.26 -0.96 26.97
C PRO A 197 1.77 -0.84 26.78
N GLU A 198 2.17 0.03 25.87
CA GLU A 198 3.57 0.35 25.65
C GLU A 198 4.14 1.20 26.78
N LYS A 199 5.44 1.04 27.03
CA LYS A 199 6.14 1.78 28.08
C LYS A 199 6.13 3.29 27.85
N ASP A 200 6.49 3.71 26.64
CA ASP A 200 6.67 5.12 26.28
C ASP A 200 5.85 5.42 25.02
N LEU A 201 4.57 5.72 25.19
CA LEU A 201 3.78 6.23 24.09
C LEU A 201 4.13 7.71 23.81
N PRO A 202 4.23 8.10 22.56
CA PRO A 202 4.19 9.50 22.20
C PRO A 202 2.88 10.09 22.74
N LYS A 203 2.96 11.08 23.59
CA LYS A 203 1.85 11.61 24.41
C LYS A 203 0.65 12.15 23.59
N SER A 204 0.76 12.32 22.29
CA SER A 204 -0.21 13.09 21.51
C SER A 204 -1.31 12.29 20.81
N ASP A 205 -1.07 11.04 20.34
CA ASP A 205 -1.96 10.48 19.33
C ASP A 205 -2.75 9.24 19.75
N ILE A 206 -2.30 8.49 20.75
CA ILE A 206 -2.87 7.20 21.09
C ILE A 206 -3.60 7.23 22.43
N ASP A 207 -3.10 7.95 23.43
CA ASP A 207 -3.72 8.00 24.75
C ASP A 207 -4.84 9.06 24.82
N LYS A 208 -6.08 8.59 24.69
CA LYS A 208 -7.28 9.40 24.97
C LYS A 208 -7.69 9.39 26.45
N GLY A 209 -6.73 9.18 27.34
CA GLY A 209 -6.93 9.16 28.80
C GLY A 209 -7.47 7.84 29.35
N ARG A 210 -7.30 6.70 28.60
CA ARG A 210 -7.81 5.38 29.01
C ARG A 210 -6.94 4.22 28.56
N TYR A 211 -5.86 4.49 27.89
CA TYR A 211 -5.06 3.46 27.24
C TYR A 211 -4.49 2.46 28.23
N TYR A 212 -3.88 2.98 29.29
CA TYR A 212 -3.25 2.17 30.33
C TYR A 212 -4.31 1.52 31.24
N GLU A 213 -5.37 2.24 31.55
CA GLU A 213 -6.50 1.79 32.35
C GLU A 213 -7.24 0.63 31.72
N ASN A 214 -7.47 0.71 30.39
CA ASN A 214 -8.03 -0.37 29.61
C ASN A 214 -7.15 -1.62 29.66
N GLY A 215 -5.84 -1.45 29.51
CA GLY A 215 -4.86 -2.55 29.57
C GLY A 215 -4.90 -3.27 30.90
N TYR A 216 -4.87 -2.53 31.99
CA TYR A 216 -4.95 -3.08 33.34
C TYR A 216 -6.27 -3.80 33.60
N ALA A 217 -7.41 -3.21 33.26
CA ALA A 217 -8.73 -3.83 33.43
C ALA A 217 -8.84 -5.15 32.64
N ALA A 218 -8.42 -5.16 31.39
CA ALA A 218 -8.48 -6.35 30.54
C ALA A 218 -7.56 -7.46 31.05
N LEU A 219 -6.39 -7.11 31.57
CA LEU A 219 -5.48 -8.10 32.18
C LEU A 219 -6.05 -8.72 33.44
N ASN A 220 -6.72 -7.92 34.31
CA ASN A 220 -7.42 -8.45 35.47
C ASN A 220 -8.48 -9.48 35.07
N GLU A 221 -9.30 -9.17 34.08
CA GLU A 221 -10.34 -10.09 33.60
C GLU A 221 -9.77 -11.37 33.01
N LEU A 222 -8.69 -11.28 32.20
CA LEU A 222 -8.00 -12.44 31.64
C LEU A 222 -7.43 -13.34 32.74
N ASN A 223 -6.80 -12.74 33.74
CA ASN A 223 -6.26 -13.47 34.87
C ASN A 223 -7.38 -14.16 35.66
N ALA A 224 -8.44 -13.42 35.98
CA ALA A 224 -9.60 -13.96 36.69
C ALA A 224 -10.28 -15.10 35.94
N LEU A 225 -10.43 -14.97 34.60
CA LEU A 225 -10.97 -16.04 33.76
C LEU A 225 -10.11 -17.31 33.84
N GLN A 226 -8.77 -17.16 33.72
CA GLN A 226 -7.83 -18.29 33.79
C GLN A 226 -7.81 -18.95 35.18
N CYS A 227 -7.96 -18.19 36.23
CA CYS A 227 -8.04 -18.67 37.60
C CYS A 227 -9.39 -19.29 37.99
N GLY A 228 -10.39 -19.20 37.12
CA GLY A 228 -11.75 -19.63 37.43
C GLY A 228 -12.47 -18.78 38.49
N ALA A 229 -12.10 -17.51 38.56
CA ALA A 229 -12.66 -16.60 39.59
C ALA A 229 -14.06 -16.08 39.26
N PHE A 230 -14.51 -16.23 38.03
CA PHE A 230 -15.89 -15.88 37.62
C PHE A 230 -16.44 -16.77 36.51
N CYS A 231 -17.77 -16.81 36.39
CA CYS A 231 -18.44 -17.47 35.28
C CYS A 231 -18.87 -16.43 34.25
N PRO A 232 -18.30 -16.46 33.01
CA PRO A 232 -18.68 -15.52 32.00
C PRO A 232 -20.09 -15.74 31.47
N HIS A 233 -20.77 -14.68 31.00
CA HIS A 233 -22.07 -14.75 30.37
C HIS A 233 -22.04 -15.33 28.96
N ASP A 234 -23.07 -16.10 28.61
CA ASP A 234 -23.25 -16.68 27.28
C ASP A 234 -23.80 -15.65 26.28
N VAL A 235 -22.92 -15.00 25.54
CA VAL A 235 -23.29 -13.99 24.53
C VAL A 235 -23.86 -14.59 23.22
N THR A 236 -23.92 -15.93 23.09
CA THR A 236 -24.59 -16.62 21.96
C THR A 236 -25.88 -17.32 22.36
N GLY A 237 -26.21 -17.32 23.64
CA GLY A 237 -27.38 -17.95 24.20
C GLY A 237 -28.37 -16.95 24.85
N ASN A 238 -28.77 -17.24 26.06
CA ASN A 238 -29.73 -16.42 26.81
C ASN A 238 -29.07 -15.47 27.83
N GLY A 239 -27.77 -15.28 27.78
CA GLY A 239 -27.01 -14.47 28.74
C GLY A 239 -26.82 -15.12 30.10
N SER A 240 -27.09 -16.42 30.22
CA SER A 240 -26.81 -17.15 31.48
C SER A 240 -25.30 -17.34 31.66
N GLU A 241 -24.92 -17.54 32.94
CA GLU A 241 -23.52 -17.85 33.25
C GLU A 241 -23.11 -19.21 32.69
N LEU A 242 -21.88 -19.25 32.11
CA LEU A 242 -21.28 -20.46 31.59
C LEU A 242 -20.23 -21.00 32.57
N ASN A 243 -20.47 -22.19 33.09
CA ASN A 243 -19.46 -22.91 33.87
C ASN A 243 -18.57 -23.71 32.89
N LEU A 244 -17.42 -23.12 32.52
CA LEU A 244 -16.45 -23.73 31.60
C LEU A 244 -15.39 -24.56 32.32
N PHE A 245 -15.35 -24.56 33.63
CA PHE A 245 -14.40 -25.32 34.44
C PHE A 245 -14.93 -26.71 34.71
N SER A 246 -14.81 -27.60 33.72
CA SER A 246 -15.00 -29.03 34.01
C SER A 246 -13.69 -29.63 34.58
N THR A 247 -13.79 -30.77 35.22
CA THR A 247 -12.66 -31.49 35.84
C THR A 247 -11.52 -31.85 34.86
N LYS A 248 -11.72 -31.64 33.58
CA LYS A 248 -10.74 -31.92 32.52
C LYS A 248 -9.98 -30.69 32.00
N ILE A 249 -10.47 -29.47 32.26
CA ILE A 249 -9.93 -28.24 31.71
C ILE A 249 -9.33 -27.40 32.82
N LYS A 250 -8.00 -27.25 32.84
CA LYS A 250 -7.28 -26.46 33.85
C LYS A 250 -7.23 -24.96 33.59
N GLY A 251 -8.06 -24.46 32.72
CA GLY A 251 -8.18 -23.04 32.34
C GLY A 251 -9.00 -22.90 31.08
N VAL A 252 -9.60 -21.75 30.83
CA VAL A 252 -10.44 -21.50 29.66
C VAL A 252 -9.59 -21.42 28.39
N ALA A 253 -8.46 -20.74 28.46
CA ALA A 253 -7.42 -20.81 27.43
C ALA A 253 -6.30 -21.79 27.86
N ASN A 254 -5.62 -22.45 26.90
CA ASN A 254 -4.48 -23.30 27.17
C ASN A 254 -3.28 -22.47 27.64
N GLY A 255 -3.10 -21.28 27.08
CA GLY A 255 -2.08 -20.33 27.50
C GLY A 255 -2.39 -18.91 27.08
N ILE A 256 -1.92 -17.96 27.87
CA ILE A 256 -1.98 -16.54 27.61
C ILE A 256 -0.55 -16.02 27.57
N SER A 257 -0.13 -15.54 26.40
CA SER A 257 1.12 -14.82 26.23
C SER A 257 0.84 -13.33 26.28
N ILE A 258 1.41 -12.65 27.27
CA ILE A 258 1.37 -11.19 27.37
C ILE A 258 2.70 -10.63 26.85
N TYR A 259 2.64 -9.54 26.13
CA TYR A 259 3.80 -8.89 25.56
C TYR A 259 3.61 -7.38 25.44
N SER A 260 4.70 -6.64 25.36
CA SER A 260 4.72 -5.20 25.16
C SER A 260 5.77 -4.85 24.10
N ASN A 261 5.94 -3.55 23.83
CA ASN A 261 6.92 -3.09 22.87
C ASN A 261 8.37 -3.11 23.38
N ALA A 262 8.59 -3.33 24.68
CA ALA A 262 9.93 -3.43 25.25
C ALA A 262 10.27 -4.88 25.61
N ASN A 263 11.46 -5.35 25.21
CA ASN A 263 11.96 -6.66 25.58
C ASN A 263 12.73 -6.63 26.92
N GLU A 264 13.10 -7.80 27.41
CA GLU A 264 13.86 -7.97 28.66
C GLU A 264 15.18 -7.21 28.68
N ASN A 265 15.78 -6.93 27.53
CA ASN A 265 17.04 -6.17 27.40
C ASN A 265 16.82 -4.66 27.26
N GLY A 266 15.59 -4.19 27.47
CA GLY A 266 15.23 -2.78 27.40
C GLY A 266 15.11 -2.22 25.98
N ARG A 267 15.23 -3.06 24.93
CA ARG A 267 15.02 -2.62 23.56
C ARG A 267 13.52 -2.43 23.30
N THR A 268 13.17 -1.35 22.65
CA THR A 268 11.80 -1.08 22.21
C THR A 268 11.63 -1.39 20.73
N ALA A 269 10.54 -2.08 20.38
CA ALA A 269 10.08 -2.29 19.01
C ALA A 269 8.99 -1.27 18.67
N HIS A 270 8.91 -0.84 17.43
CA HIS A 270 7.82 0.04 17.00
C HIS A 270 6.49 -0.71 16.99
N SER A 271 5.51 -0.18 17.75
CA SER A 271 4.27 -0.90 18.06
C SER A 271 3.37 -1.20 16.88
N PHE A 272 3.42 -0.38 15.82
CA PHE A 272 2.53 -0.52 14.66
C PHE A 272 3.14 -1.29 13.49
N ASP A 273 4.47 -1.32 13.39
CA ASP A 273 5.17 -1.91 12.24
C ASP A 273 6.03 -3.11 12.61
N GLU A 274 6.87 -2.98 13.65
CA GLU A 274 7.84 -4.02 14.02
C GLU A 274 7.22 -5.07 14.93
N LEU A 275 6.50 -4.65 15.97
CA LEU A 275 5.91 -5.56 16.95
C LEU A 275 4.89 -6.55 16.35
N PRO A 276 3.98 -6.16 15.44
CA PRO A 276 3.11 -7.11 14.76
C PRO A 276 3.85 -8.17 13.96
N LYS A 277 4.99 -7.82 13.35
CA LYS A 277 5.84 -8.78 12.62
C LYS A 277 6.51 -9.76 13.58
N ILE A 278 7.01 -9.29 14.73
CA ILE A 278 7.61 -10.13 15.77
C ILE A 278 6.61 -11.17 16.27
N VAL A 279 5.39 -10.75 16.59
CA VAL A 279 4.32 -11.67 17.06
C VAL A 279 3.92 -12.63 15.95
N SER A 280 3.77 -12.14 14.74
CA SER A 280 3.51 -12.95 13.55
C SER A 280 4.61 -14.00 13.34
N ASP A 281 5.88 -13.61 13.40
CA ASP A 281 7.02 -14.50 13.21
C ASP A 281 7.08 -15.61 14.27
N TYR A 282 6.76 -15.28 15.51
CA TYR A 282 6.65 -16.26 16.57
C TYR A 282 5.58 -17.33 16.28
N VAL A 283 4.40 -16.91 15.88
CA VAL A 283 3.30 -17.85 15.54
C VAL A 283 3.58 -18.57 14.23
N TYR A 284 4.17 -17.89 13.26
CA TYR A 284 4.58 -18.50 11.98
C TYR A 284 5.58 -19.64 12.19
N SER A 285 6.54 -19.44 13.08
CA SER A 285 7.51 -20.47 13.44
C SER A 285 6.83 -21.71 14.01
N ARG A 286 5.81 -21.51 14.87
CA ARG A 286 5.02 -22.62 15.42
C ARG A 286 4.23 -23.38 14.35
N VAL A 287 3.66 -22.65 13.39
CA VAL A 287 2.77 -23.24 12.35
C VAL A 287 3.56 -23.95 11.25
N PHE A 288 4.69 -23.39 10.83
CA PHE A 288 5.37 -23.84 9.60
C PHE A 288 6.81 -24.31 9.77
N LEU A 289 7.52 -23.89 10.82
CA LEU A 289 8.96 -24.16 10.94
C LEU A 289 9.29 -25.38 11.77
N ILE A 290 8.30 -26.03 12.38
CA ILE A 290 8.49 -27.24 13.16
C ILE A 290 8.17 -28.44 12.28
N ASN A 291 9.16 -29.30 12.06
CA ASN A 291 8.91 -30.60 11.44
C ASN A 291 8.38 -31.56 12.52
N PRO A 292 7.11 -32.03 12.43
CA PRO A 292 6.52 -32.92 13.41
C PRO A 292 7.25 -34.27 13.58
N GLU A 293 8.06 -34.68 12.61
CA GLU A 293 8.79 -35.94 12.58
C GLU A 293 10.16 -35.86 13.28
N ALA A 294 10.59 -34.62 13.66
CA ALA A 294 11.89 -34.46 14.30
C ALA A 294 11.87 -34.89 15.79
N PRO A 295 12.94 -35.51 16.29
CA PRO A 295 12.99 -35.98 17.70
C PRO A 295 12.73 -34.88 18.75
N ALA A 296 13.16 -33.64 18.48
CA ALA A 296 12.96 -32.50 19.39
C ALA A 296 11.57 -31.84 19.26
N CYS A 297 10.76 -32.24 18.28
CA CYS A 297 9.49 -31.58 17.99
C CYS A 297 8.48 -31.70 19.12
N GLY A 298 8.40 -32.86 19.78
CA GLY A 298 7.49 -33.13 20.90
C GLY A 298 7.64 -32.09 22.01
N ASP A 299 8.84 -31.78 22.42
CA ASP A 299 9.11 -30.79 23.47
C ASP A 299 8.77 -29.37 23.05
N ILE A 300 9.04 -29.02 21.78
CA ILE A 300 8.70 -27.72 21.24
C ILE A 300 7.17 -27.55 21.17
N ILE A 301 6.44 -28.55 20.67
CA ILE A 301 4.96 -28.52 20.62
C ILE A 301 4.37 -28.43 22.03
N ARG A 302 4.89 -29.19 22.98
CA ARG A 302 4.45 -29.13 24.38
C ARG A 302 4.64 -27.72 24.97
N ALA A 303 5.79 -27.10 24.71
CA ALA A 303 6.05 -25.73 25.16
C ALA A 303 5.09 -24.70 24.49
N TYR A 304 4.85 -24.80 23.20
CA TYR A 304 3.89 -23.96 22.53
C TYR A 304 2.44 -24.14 22.99
N ASN A 305 2.08 -25.36 23.41
CA ASN A 305 0.77 -25.66 23.99
C ASN A 305 0.69 -25.36 25.48
N PHE A 306 1.76 -24.85 26.06
CA PHE A 306 1.89 -24.62 27.51
C PHE A 306 1.76 -25.89 28.38
N GLU A 307 1.93 -27.06 27.79
CA GLU A 307 1.88 -28.33 28.51
C GLU A 307 3.01 -28.46 29.55
N ASN A 308 4.19 -27.94 29.22
CA ASN A 308 5.33 -27.89 30.14
C ASN A 308 5.06 -27.04 31.39
N MET A 309 4.11 -26.09 31.33
CA MET A 309 3.73 -25.26 32.47
C MET A 309 2.84 -26.01 33.47
N ASP A 310 2.14 -27.07 33.04
CA ASP A 310 1.35 -27.92 33.92
C ASP A 310 2.27 -28.77 34.80
N ASP A 311 3.43 -29.20 34.27
CA ASP A 311 4.41 -30.00 35.03
C ASP A 311 5.02 -29.21 36.18
N PHE A 312 5.08 -27.88 36.10
CA PHE A 312 5.59 -27.01 37.16
C PHE A 312 4.52 -26.55 38.13
N ALA A 313 3.28 -27.06 38.05
CA ALA A 313 2.14 -26.76 38.92
C ALA A 313 2.04 -25.30 39.36
N LEU A 314 2.26 -24.36 38.43
CA LEU A 314 2.47 -22.95 38.71
C LEU A 314 1.14 -22.24 38.99
N GLU A 315 0.57 -22.57 40.11
CA GLU A 315 -0.15 -21.63 40.95
C GLU A 315 0.90 -20.78 41.67
N LEU A 316 1.21 -19.62 41.14
CA LEU A 316 1.92 -18.62 41.91
C LEU A 316 0.95 -18.11 42.97
N ASP A 317 0.76 -18.91 44.04
CA ASP A 317 0.15 -18.39 45.23
C ASP A 317 1.21 -17.50 45.90
N GLU A 318 1.15 -16.24 45.61
CA GLU A 318 1.80 -15.31 46.53
C GLU A 318 1.04 -15.40 47.85
N THR A 319 1.65 -16.02 48.83
CA THR A 319 1.16 -15.96 50.19
C THR A 319 1.22 -14.51 50.64
N VAL A 320 0.05 -13.87 50.53
CA VAL A 320 -0.24 -12.66 51.27
C VAL A 320 0.23 -12.89 52.69
N SER A 321 0.92 -11.93 53.26
CA SER A 321 1.46 -12.08 54.65
C SER A 321 0.36 -12.58 55.59
N PRO A 322 0.69 -13.37 56.62
CA PRO A 322 -0.33 -13.90 57.54
C PRO A 322 -1.28 -12.84 58.13
N SER A 323 -0.86 -11.58 58.24
CA SER A 323 -1.71 -10.45 58.62
C SER A 323 -2.79 -10.07 57.60
N MET A 324 -2.57 -10.32 56.33
CA MET A 324 -3.53 -10.13 55.25
C MET A 324 -4.52 -11.28 55.15
N GLN A 325 -4.11 -12.49 55.52
CA GLN A 325 -5.02 -13.67 55.58
C GLN A 325 -6.05 -13.55 56.72
N MET A 326 -5.77 -12.73 57.74
CA MET A 326 -6.70 -12.49 58.84
C MET A 326 -7.86 -11.54 58.48
N ASN A 327 -7.69 -10.68 57.49
CA ASN A 327 -8.81 -9.92 56.90
C ASN A 327 -9.40 -10.79 55.78
N GLN A 328 -10.46 -11.50 56.05
CA GLN A 328 -11.17 -12.40 55.10
C GLN A 328 -11.69 -11.72 53.81
N GLU A 329 -11.33 -10.49 53.57
CA GLU A 329 -11.87 -9.66 52.51
C GLU A 329 -11.02 -9.62 51.21
N LEU A 330 -9.78 -10.09 51.24
CA LEU A 330 -8.92 -10.07 50.03
C LEU A 330 -8.68 -11.47 49.50
N PRO A 331 -9.13 -11.80 48.27
CA PRO A 331 -8.82 -13.10 47.67
C PRO A 331 -7.30 -13.28 47.49
N PRO A 332 -6.78 -14.52 47.60
CA PRO A 332 -5.37 -14.76 47.34
C PRO A 332 -4.98 -14.37 45.93
N VAL A 333 -3.80 -13.75 45.78
CA VAL A 333 -3.23 -13.46 44.45
C VAL A 333 -3.00 -14.79 43.76
N ARG A 334 -3.56 -14.93 42.56
CA ARG A 334 -3.41 -16.12 41.72
C ARG A 334 -3.12 -15.70 40.30
N THR A 335 -2.08 -16.28 39.74
CA THR A 335 -1.72 -16.13 38.34
C THR A 335 -1.48 -17.48 37.71
N LYS A 336 -2.19 -17.83 36.65
CA LYS A 336 -2.08 -19.15 36.02
C LYS A 336 -1.72 -19.02 34.53
N LYS A 337 -0.76 -19.85 34.08
CA LYS A 337 -0.43 -20.11 32.68
C LYS A 337 -0.27 -18.82 31.82
N ILE A 338 0.40 -17.83 32.40
CA ILE A 338 0.77 -16.60 31.73
C ILE A 338 2.25 -16.63 31.41
N SER A 339 2.57 -16.37 30.18
CA SER A 339 3.93 -16.34 29.66
C SER A 339 4.20 -15.06 28.88
N SER A 340 5.44 -14.90 28.48
CA SER A 340 5.84 -13.96 27.44
C SER A 340 6.78 -14.68 26.47
N PHE A 341 6.98 -14.11 25.30
CA PHE A 341 7.81 -14.70 24.26
C PHE A 341 8.68 -13.65 23.58
N GLY A 342 9.75 -14.13 22.99
CA GLY A 342 10.60 -13.41 22.07
C GLY A 342 10.99 -14.29 20.90
N ILE A 343 11.23 -13.69 19.77
CA ILE A 343 11.81 -14.34 18.61
C ILE A 343 12.95 -13.51 18.07
N LYS A 344 14.01 -14.21 17.69
CA LYS A 344 15.12 -13.63 16.97
C LYS A 344 15.42 -14.47 15.74
N ARG A 345 15.56 -13.81 14.61
CA ARG A 345 15.79 -14.43 13.31
C ARG A 345 17.09 -13.94 12.73
N VAL A 346 17.98 -14.84 12.40
CA VAL A 346 19.17 -14.55 11.59
C VAL A 346 18.87 -15.02 10.18
N VAL A 347 18.74 -14.09 9.25
CA VAL A 347 18.21 -14.39 7.92
C VAL A 347 19.17 -13.94 6.81
N TYR A 348 19.22 -14.73 5.75
CA TYR A 348 19.66 -14.21 4.46
C TYR A 348 18.48 -13.53 3.80
N PRO A 349 18.54 -12.21 3.51
CA PRO A 349 17.37 -11.42 3.08
C PRO A 349 17.07 -11.60 1.58
N GLU A 350 16.74 -12.82 1.16
CA GLU A 350 16.57 -13.21 -0.24
C GLU A 350 15.56 -12.33 -0.98
N MET A 351 14.43 -12.02 -0.34
CA MET A 351 13.40 -11.16 -0.94
C MET A 351 13.89 -9.75 -1.18
N ARG A 352 14.69 -9.21 -0.26
CA ARG A 352 15.29 -7.89 -0.42
C ARG A 352 16.31 -7.88 -1.56
N VAL A 353 17.11 -8.94 -1.66
CA VAL A 353 18.06 -9.14 -2.76
C VAL A 353 17.31 -9.25 -4.09
N LEU A 354 16.28 -10.08 -4.16
CA LEU A 354 15.45 -10.21 -5.37
C LEU A 354 14.82 -8.88 -5.79
N LYS A 355 14.24 -8.13 -4.85
CA LYS A 355 13.69 -6.81 -5.13
C LYS A 355 14.74 -5.83 -5.63
N HIS A 356 15.90 -5.82 -4.98
CA HIS A 356 17.03 -4.98 -5.40
C HIS A 356 17.43 -5.24 -6.86
N ILE A 357 17.61 -6.52 -7.21
CA ILE A 357 17.93 -6.94 -8.57
C ILE A 357 16.80 -6.55 -9.54
N THR A 358 15.57 -6.86 -9.19
CA THR A 358 14.40 -6.57 -10.03
C THR A 358 14.31 -5.08 -10.33
N TYR A 359 14.48 -4.22 -9.33
CA TYR A 359 14.42 -2.78 -9.51
C TYR A 359 15.62 -2.22 -10.28
N THR A 360 16.81 -2.80 -10.10
CA THR A 360 18.00 -2.40 -10.88
C THR A 360 17.83 -2.73 -12.37
N VAL A 361 17.33 -3.92 -12.70
CA VAL A 361 16.96 -4.29 -14.08
C VAL A 361 15.81 -3.43 -14.59
N GLY A 362 14.79 -3.21 -13.75
CA GLY A 362 13.65 -2.36 -14.06
C GLY A 362 14.04 -0.94 -14.42
N LYS A 363 14.98 -0.35 -13.66
CA LYS A 363 15.54 0.97 -13.97
C LYS A 363 16.21 0.98 -15.35
N SER A 364 17.04 -0.02 -15.65
CA SER A 364 17.68 -0.14 -16.97
C SER A 364 16.63 -0.24 -18.10
N ILE A 365 15.51 -0.90 -17.87
CA ILE A 365 14.41 -1.00 -18.85
C ILE A 365 13.71 0.35 -19.01
N LEU A 366 13.46 1.08 -17.92
CA LEU A 366 12.90 2.43 -18.00
C LEU A 366 13.85 3.41 -18.71
N ASP A 367 15.15 3.27 -18.49
CA ASP A 367 16.16 4.02 -19.24
C ASP A 367 16.12 3.67 -20.75
N GLN A 368 15.85 2.42 -21.11
CA GLN A 368 15.62 2.04 -22.50
C GLN A 368 14.31 2.65 -23.05
N PHE A 369 13.24 2.67 -22.28
CA PHE A 369 12.01 3.33 -22.69
C PHE A 369 12.23 4.80 -22.98
N LYS A 370 13.00 5.48 -22.13
CA LYS A 370 13.22 6.91 -22.19
C LYS A 370 14.27 7.33 -23.23
N TYR A 371 15.42 6.66 -23.25
CA TYR A 371 16.59 7.11 -24.05
C TYR A 371 17.01 6.18 -25.18
N ASN A 372 16.85 4.86 -25.00
CA ASN A 372 17.21 3.79 -25.95
C ASN A 372 18.67 3.87 -26.46
N ASN A 373 19.59 4.41 -25.65
CA ASN A 373 21.00 4.58 -25.99
C ASN A 373 21.86 3.58 -25.20
N TRP A 374 22.40 2.59 -25.91
CA TRP A 374 23.17 1.49 -25.33
C TRP A 374 24.67 1.78 -25.33
N ARG A 375 25.29 1.61 -24.16
CA ARG A 375 26.75 1.56 -23.99
C ARG A 375 27.16 0.24 -23.40
N GLU A 376 28.10 -0.47 -24.01
CA GLU A 376 28.52 -1.82 -23.60
C GLU A 376 28.99 -1.90 -22.14
N SER A 377 29.55 -0.80 -21.60
CA SER A 377 30.05 -0.77 -20.23
C SER A 377 29.00 -0.40 -19.18
N GLN A 378 27.88 0.19 -19.58
CA GLN A 378 26.91 0.82 -18.66
C GLN A 378 25.46 0.38 -18.87
N GLY A 379 25.16 -0.34 -19.98
CA GLY A 379 23.79 -0.65 -20.40
C GLY A 379 23.11 0.54 -21.07
N PHE A 380 21.80 0.70 -20.91
CA PHE A 380 21.07 1.87 -21.38
C PHE A 380 21.40 3.09 -20.51
N VAL A 381 21.80 4.18 -21.16
CA VAL A 381 22.24 5.38 -20.46
C VAL A 381 21.32 6.56 -20.71
N ASN A 382 21.34 7.48 -19.76
CA ASN A 382 20.63 8.75 -19.78
C ASN A 382 21.25 9.73 -20.79
N GLU A 383 21.29 9.36 -22.04
CA GLU A 383 21.78 10.20 -23.13
C GLU A 383 20.86 10.04 -24.33
N GLU A 384 20.76 11.10 -25.11
CA GLU A 384 20.01 11.10 -26.35
C GLU A 384 20.93 10.68 -27.51
N ALA A 385 20.41 9.82 -28.41
CA ALA A 385 21.12 9.48 -29.62
C ALA A 385 21.14 10.69 -30.57
N ASN A 386 22.31 11.04 -31.10
CA ASN A 386 22.42 12.11 -32.10
C ASN A 386 21.95 11.57 -33.45
N LYS A 387 20.72 11.83 -33.83
CA LYS A 387 20.07 11.38 -35.07
C LYS A 387 19.50 12.60 -35.83
N ASP A 388 19.50 12.52 -37.13
CA ASP A 388 18.77 13.46 -37.99
C ASP A 388 17.29 13.09 -38.04
N TYR A 389 16.55 13.51 -37.01
CA TYR A 389 15.12 13.25 -36.91
C TYR A 389 14.32 13.88 -38.04
N ARG A 390 14.79 15.02 -38.56
CA ARG A 390 14.11 15.72 -39.66
C ARG A 390 14.18 14.90 -40.94
N GLY A 391 15.33 14.45 -41.34
CA GLY A 391 15.50 13.60 -42.55
C GLY A 391 14.80 12.26 -42.42
N LEU A 392 14.70 11.73 -41.15
CA LEU A 392 14.04 10.45 -40.90
C LEU A 392 12.50 10.55 -41.00
N TYR A 393 11.87 11.62 -40.53
CA TYR A 393 10.41 11.68 -40.31
C TYR A 393 9.68 12.74 -41.13
N LEU A 394 10.36 13.76 -41.71
CA LEU A 394 9.77 14.77 -42.54
C LEU A 394 10.13 14.65 -44.02
N ASN A 395 10.39 13.42 -44.52
CA ASN A 395 10.55 13.12 -45.94
C ASN A 395 9.19 12.89 -46.63
N GLU A 396 9.17 12.95 -47.97
CA GLU A 396 7.95 12.80 -48.77
C GLU A 396 7.14 11.53 -48.46
N ASP A 397 7.81 10.41 -48.21
CA ASP A 397 7.16 9.12 -47.90
C ASP A 397 6.42 9.17 -46.58
N HIS A 398 6.99 9.75 -45.53
CA HIS A 398 6.32 9.92 -44.24
C HIS A 398 5.18 10.96 -44.33
N LEU A 399 5.43 12.08 -44.96
CA LEU A 399 4.40 13.12 -45.14
C LEU A 399 3.17 12.57 -45.89
N ASN A 400 3.40 11.75 -46.95
CA ASN A 400 2.32 11.09 -47.64
C ASN A 400 1.59 10.04 -46.76
N ARG A 401 2.33 9.18 -46.05
CA ARG A 401 1.74 8.20 -45.13
C ARG A 401 0.96 8.86 -44.00
N TRP A 402 1.41 9.96 -43.49
CA TRP A 402 0.76 10.73 -42.43
C TRP A 402 -0.28 11.72 -42.95
N MET A 403 -0.59 11.68 -44.27
CA MET A 403 -1.58 12.54 -44.94
C MET A 403 -1.30 14.04 -44.79
N LEU A 404 -0.01 14.41 -44.71
CA LEU A 404 0.42 15.81 -44.55
C LEU A 404 0.83 16.45 -45.87
N ASP A 405 0.70 15.77 -47.00
CA ASP A 405 0.92 16.32 -48.35
C ASP A 405 -0.30 17.10 -48.82
N VAL A 406 -0.07 18.02 -49.78
CA VAL A 406 -1.10 18.93 -50.29
C VAL A 406 -2.32 18.19 -50.87
N SER A 407 -2.12 17.01 -51.51
CA SER A 407 -3.21 16.24 -52.14
C SER A 407 -4.19 15.69 -51.07
N HIS A 408 -3.69 15.29 -49.88
CA HIS A 408 -4.57 14.90 -48.78
C HIS A 408 -5.23 16.15 -48.17
N LEU A 409 -4.48 17.21 -47.89
CA LEU A 409 -5.04 18.41 -47.26
C LEU A 409 -6.09 19.10 -48.08
N THR A 410 -6.00 19.00 -49.41
CA THR A 410 -7.03 19.51 -50.35
C THR A 410 -8.18 18.52 -50.60
N LEU A 411 -8.18 17.35 -49.94
CA LEU A 411 -9.12 16.24 -50.18
C LEU A 411 -9.17 15.78 -51.63
N GLU A 412 -8.09 15.99 -52.36
CA GLU A 412 -7.90 15.29 -53.65
C GLU A 412 -7.77 13.78 -53.42
N LYS A 413 -7.04 13.39 -52.34
CA LYS A 413 -7.03 12.04 -51.78
C LYS A 413 -7.91 11.99 -50.54
N LYS A 414 -8.48 10.81 -50.25
CA LYS A 414 -9.33 10.64 -49.07
C LYS A 414 -8.50 10.64 -47.80
N ILE A 415 -9.09 11.14 -46.74
CA ILE A 415 -8.55 11.07 -45.36
C ILE A 415 -9.39 10.13 -44.49
N LEU A 416 -10.70 10.41 -44.44
CA LEU A 416 -11.58 9.57 -43.62
C LEU A 416 -11.82 8.20 -44.24
N PRO A 417 -11.80 7.11 -43.50
CA PRO A 417 -12.08 5.75 -43.99
C PRO A 417 -13.45 5.63 -44.63
N THR A 418 -14.42 6.47 -44.24
CA THR A 418 -15.79 6.49 -44.72
C THR A 418 -15.92 7.20 -46.08
N ASP A 419 -14.91 7.97 -46.48
CA ASP A 419 -14.92 8.68 -47.74
C ASP A 419 -14.63 7.73 -48.92
N LYS A 420 -15.16 8.11 -50.11
CA LYS A 420 -14.86 7.41 -51.35
C LYS A 420 -13.48 7.82 -51.85
N ASP A 421 -12.79 6.88 -52.53
CA ASP A 421 -11.60 7.24 -53.29
C ASP A 421 -12.02 8.07 -54.52
N HIS A 422 -11.34 9.16 -54.70
CA HIS A 422 -11.51 10.05 -55.84
C HIS A 422 -10.27 10.01 -56.76
N LYS A 423 -10.48 10.36 -58.02
CA LYS A 423 -9.36 10.65 -58.93
C LYS A 423 -8.79 12.02 -58.61
N SER A 424 -7.65 12.36 -59.20
CA SER A 424 -7.15 13.71 -59.19
C SER A 424 -8.16 14.71 -59.80
N PHE A 425 -8.15 15.93 -59.33
CA PHE A 425 -9.10 16.95 -59.88
C PHE A 425 -8.99 17.04 -61.39
N HIS A 426 -7.77 16.97 -61.92
CA HIS A 426 -7.56 16.99 -63.38
C HIS A 426 -8.23 15.78 -64.09
N GLU A 427 -8.06 14.58 -63.54
CA GLU A 427 -8.70 13.38 -64.12
C GLU A 427 -10.22 13.40 -63.97
N GLU A 428 -10.76 13.94 -62.88
CA GLU A 428 -12.19 14.11 -62.70
C GLU A 428 -12.78 15.06 -63.71
N TRP A 429 -12.18 16.25 -63.86
CA TRP A 429 -12.65 17.24 -64.84
C TRP A 429 -12.47 16.76 -66.27
N LYS A 430 -11.34 16.17 -66.63
CA LYS A 430 -11.12 15.53 -67.92
C LYS A 430 -12.18 14.48 -68.23
N GLY A 431 -12.56 13.67 -67.24
CA GLY A 431 -13.66 12.69 -67.40
C GLY A 431 -15.00 13.35 -67.70
N GLN A 432 -15.32 14.48 -66.99
CA GLN A 432 -16.56 15.22 -67.25
C GLN A 432 -16.55 15.92 -68.62
N ILE A 433 -15.42 16.50 -69.02
CA ILE A 433 -15.28 17.11 -70.32
C ILE A 433 -15.44 16.08 -71.41
N ASN A 434 -14.80 14.92 -71.32
CA ASN A 434 -14.90 13.86 -72.30
C ASN A 434 -16.34 13.34 -72.44
N ALA A 435 -17.10 13.26 -71.34
CA ALA A 435 -18.49 12.85 -71.33
C ALA A 435 -19.45 13.85 -72.01
N LEU A 436 -19.09 15.15 -72.02
CA LEU A 436 -19.91 16.19 -72.53
C LEU A 436 -19.49 16.68 -73.95
N ALA A 437 -18.26 16.43 -74.32
CA ALA A 437 -17.63 17.00 -75.55
C ALA A 437 -18.42 16.67 -76.80
N ASP A 438 -18.78 15.42 -77.03
CA ASP A 438 -19.54 15.00 -78.20
C ASP A 438 -20.96 15.61 -78.21
N VAL A 439 -21.60 15.69 -77.05
CA VAL A 439 -22.96 16.28 -76.94
C VAL A 439 -22.95 17.75 -77.17
N CYS A 440 -21.92 18.49 -76.76
CA CYS A 440 -21.82 19.92 -76.97
C CYS A 440 -21.44 20.32 -78.39
N MET A 441 -20.85 19.43 -79.16
CA MET A 441 -20.50 19.70 -80.59
C MET A 441 -21.67 20.08 -81.45
N ASP A 442 -22.89 19.65 -81.16
CA ASP A 442 -24.09 19.85 -81.93
C ASP A 442 -24.76 21.19 -81.71
N TYR A 443 -24.24 22.02 -80.75
CA TYR A 443 -24.80 23.37 -80.47
C TYR A 443 -24.17 24.42 -81.36
N ASP A 444 -24.88 25.54 -81.55
CA ASP A 444 -24.42 26.68 -82.36
C ASP A 444 -23.08 27.27 -81.85
N ASN A 445 -22.89 27.29 -80.48
CA ASN A 445 -21.61 27.67 -79.88
C ASN A 445 -21.16 26.55 -78.88
N PRO A 446 -20.46 25.55 -79.44
CA PRO A 446 -20.09 24.38 -78.66
C PRO A 446 -19.13 24.68 -77.51
N LEU A 447 -18.26 25.71 -77.67
CA LEU A 447 -17.32 26.11 -76.62
C LEU A 447 -18.06 26.65 -75.37
N ARG A 448 -19.03 27.58 -75.64
CA ARG A 448 -19.79 28.19 -74.53
C ARG A 448 -20.76 27.21 -73.88
N GLU A 449 -21.35 26.29 -74.70
CA GLU A 449 -22.27 25.31 -74.17
C GLU A 449 -21.54 24.30 -73.29
N LEU A 450 -20.32 23.88 -73.64
CA LEU A 450 -19.48 23.03 -72.83
C LEU A 450 -19.13 23.74 -71.53
N GLU A 451 -18.73 24.98 -71.53
CA GLU A 451 -18.46 25.82 -70.35
C GLU A 451 -19.67 25.95 -69.45
N ASN A 452 -20.84 26.23 -69.95
CA ASN A 452 -22.09 26.32 -69.17
C ASN A 452 -22.46 24.99 -68.50
N LYS A 453 -22.25 23.87 -69.15
CA LYS A 453 -22.52 22.56 -68.60
C LYS A 453 -21.49 22.23 -67.50
N LEU A 454 -20.26 22.57 -67.71
CA LEU A 454 -19.23 22.40 -66.73
C LEU A 454 -19.41 23.29 -65.48
N ASP A 455 -19.86 24.57 -65.70
CA ASP A 455 -20.26 25.44 -64.57
C ASP A 455 -21.42 24.79 -63.76
N THR A 456 -22.43 24.22 -64.49
CA THR A 456 -23.53 23.51 -63.78
C THR A 456 -23.02 22.34 -62.96
N ILE A 457 -22.04 21.56 -63.50
CA ILE A 457 -21.41 20.48 -62.75
C ILE A 457 -20.62 21.05 -61.58
N TYR A 458 -19.84 22.09 -61.77
CA TYR A 458 -19.07 22.73 -60.70
C TYR A 458 -19.97 23.20 -59.57
N ASP A 459 -21.10 23.85 -59.88
CA ASP A 459 -21.99 24.43 -58.87
C ASP A 459 -22.87 23.41 -58.16
N SER A 460 -23.29 22.30 -58.84
CA SER A 460 -24.35 21.44 -58.31
C SER A 460 -24.11 19.96 -58.35
N SER A 461 -23.12 19.43 -59.06
CA SER A 461 -23.01 17.98 -59.29
C SER A 461 -21.60 17.41 -59.02
N PHE A 462 -20.56 18.21 -58.92
CA PHE A 462 -19.22 17.74 -58.61
C PHE A 462 -19.21 16.96 -57.27
N ARG A 463 -18.74 15.73 -57.29
CA ARG A 463 -18.76 14.82 -56.15
C ARG A 463 -20.14 14.71 -55.46
N GLY A 464 -21.22 14.90 -56.25
CA GLY A 464 -22.63 14.78 -55.82
C GLY A 464 -23.31 16.01 -55.32
N THR A 465 -22.61 17.13 -55.05
CA THR A 465 -23.18 18.34 -54.44
C THR A 465 -22.71 19.66 -55.05
N GLY A 466 -21.77 19.65 -55.95
CA GLY A 466 -21.02 20.81 -56.39
C GLY A 466 -19.80 21.13 -55.49
N VAL A 467 -18.83 21.88 -56.07
CA VAL A 467 -17.53 22.11 -55.40
C VAL A 467 -17.68 22.85 -54.08
N LEU A 468 -18.38 23.96 -54.08
CA LEU A 468 -18.53 24.81 -52.88
C LEU A 468 -19.27 24.07 -51.74
N GLU A 469 -20.36 23.38 -52.08
CA GLU A 469 -21.16 22.68 -51.06
C GLU A 469 -20.43 21.44 -50.52
N TYR A 470 -19.65 20.74 -51.37
CA TYR A 470 -18.80 19.66 -50.96
C TYR A 470 -17.81 20.11 -49.86
N TYR A 471 -17.08 21.21 -50.07
CA TYR A 471 -16.12 21.72 -49.09
C TYR A 471 -16.80 22.32 -47.86
N ARG A 472 -17.97 22.97 -48.01
CA ARG A 472 -18.79 23.38 -46.83
C ARG A 472 -19.23 22.19 -45.99
N GLY A 473 -19.59 21.09 -46.63
CA GLY A 473 -19.89 19.85 -45.95
C GLY A 473 -18.68 19.33 -45.15
N LYS A 474 -17.51 19.33 -45.75
CA LYS A 474 -16.25 18.91 -45.11
C LYS A 474 -15.78 19.85 -44.00
N GLN A 475 -16.06 21.13 -44.06
CA GLN A 475 -15.78 22.10 -43.00
C GLN A 475 -16.50 21.70 -41.67
N ARG A 476 -17.69 21.07 -41.76
CA ARG A 476 -18.41 20.61 -40.57
C ARG A 476 -17.70 19.42 -39.88
N SER A 477 -16.91 18.64 -40.62
CA SER A 477 -16.12 17.49 -40.10
C SER A 477 -14.64 17.82 -39.95
N LEU A 478 -14.27 19.10 -39.94
CA LEU A 478 -12.88 19.55 -39.96
C LEU A 478 -12.06 19.02 -38.79
N ALA A 479 -12.65 19.01 -37.60
CA ALA A 479 -12.00 18.45 -36.37
C ALA A 479 -11.83 16.93 -36.47
N GLU A 480 -12.79 16.22 -37.09
CA GLU A 480 -12.70 14.75 -37.28
C GLU A 480 -11.61 14.42 -38.30
N ILE A 481 -11.51 15.18 -39.36
CA ILE A 481 -10.44 15.02 -40.38
C ILE A 481 -9.05 15.28 -39.77
N ALA A 482 -8.90 16.34 -38.98
CA ALA A 482 -7.64 16.64 -38.28
C ALA A 482 -7.25 15.53 -37.28
N LYS A 483 -8.21 14.98 -36.56
CA LYS A 483 -7.99 13.82 -35.64
C LYS A 483 -7.55 12.58 -36.39
N GLU A 484 -8.12 12.29 -37.56
CA GLU A 484 -7.71 11.10 -38.32
C GLU A 484 -6.28 11.23 -38.86
N ILE A 485 -5.87 12.42 -39.30
CA ILE A 485 -4.46 12.69 -39.66
C ILE A 485 -3.54 12.50 -38.46
N ARG A 486 -3.88 13.11 -37.31
CA ARG A 486 -3.11 12.91 -36.08
C ARG A 486 -2.99 11.43 -35.72
N LYS A 487 -4.10 10.70 -35.75
CA LYS A 487 -4.15 9.29 -35.42
C LYS A 487 -3.24 8.43 -36.30
N THR A 488 -3.15 8.75 -37.60
CA THR A 488 -2.28 8.01 -38.52
C THR A 488 -0.82 8.15 -38.14
N ALA A 489 -0.37 9.36 -37.81
CA ALA A 489 0.98 9.59 -37.29
C ALA A 489 1.21 8.93 -35.91
N GLU A 490 0.22 9.09 -35.01
CA GLU A 490 0.29 8.55 -33.65
C GLU A 490 0.39 7.02 -33.63
N ILE A 491 -0.34 6.30 -34.48
CA ILE A 491 -0.27 4.83 -34.60
C ILE A 491 1.15 4.40 -35.02
N GLU A 492 1.77 5.05 -36.01
CA GLU A 492 3.12 4.68 -36.42
C GLU A 492 4.12 4.94 -35.29
N LEU A 493 4.07 6.08 -34.63
CA LEU A 493 4.95 6.46 -33.55
C LEU A 493 4.79 5.54 -32.34
N PHE A 494 3.54 5.23 -31.97
CA PHE A 494 3.23 4.30 -30.90
C PHE A 494 3.79 2.90 -31.19
N ASN A 495 3.58 2.35 -32.40
CA ASN A 495 4.09 1.02 -32.76
C ASN A 495 5.61 0.96 -32.74
N LYS A 496 6.31 2.01 -33.18
CA LYS A 496 7.77 2.10 -33.09
C LYS A 496 8.26 2.14 -31.66
N TRP A 497 7.58 2.86 -30.76
CA TRP A 497 7.90 2.84 -29.34
C TRP A 497 7.60 1.48 -28.72
N ARG A 498 6.44 0.87 -29.01
CA ARG A 498 6.04 -0.45 -28.53
C ARG A 498 7.03 -1.53 -28.92
N SER A 499 7.54 -1.49 -30.16
CA SER A 499 8.55 -2.44 -30.63
C SER A 499 9.94 -2.22 -29.99
N GLY A 500 10.16 -1.09 -29.32
CA GLY A 500 11.47 -0.68 -28.79
C GLY A 500 12.40 -0.10 -29.84
N GLU A 501 11.88 0.28 -31.01
CA GLU A 501 12.66 0.90 -32.08
C GLU A 501 13.02 2.35 -31.74
N VAL A 502 12.11 3.07 -31.13
CA VAL A 502 12.28 4.47 -30.70
C VAL A 502 12.07 4.63 -29.21
N SER A 503 12.71 5.64 -28.63
CA SER A 503 12.56 6.03 -27.23
C SER A 503 11.52 7.12 -27.06
N ILE A 504 11.14 7.41 -25.82
CA ILE A 504 10.20 8.50 -25.49
C ILE A 504 10.84 9.86 -25.81
N VAL A 505 12.12 10.04 -25.56
CA VAL A 505 12.84 11.28 -25.90
C VAL A 505 12.83 11.50 -27.42
N GLU A 506 13.05 10.44 -28.21
CA GLU A 506 12.91 10.50 -29.67
C GLU A 506 11.49 10.86 -30.08
N LEU A 507 10.46 10.28 -29.46
CA LEU A 507 9.06 10.64 -29.72
C LEU A 507 8.77 12.11 -29.42
N SER A 508 9.28 12.64 -28.29
CA SER A 508 9.13 14.05 -27.94
C SER A 508 9.77 14.96 -29.01
N ARG A 509 10.95 14.59 -29.49
CA ARG A 509 11.64 15.32 -30.58
C ARG A 509 10.86 15.29 -31.89
N VAL A 510 10.35 14.11 -32.26
CA VAL A 510 9.51 13.97 -33.47
C VAL A 510 8.23 14.78 -33.33
N GLY A 511 7.60 14.77 -32.16
CA GLY A 511 6.43 15.59 -31.88
C GLY A 511 6.70 17.09 -31.99
N GLU A 512 7.80 17.57 -31.41
CA GLU A 512 8.23 18.98 -31.57
C GLU A 512 8.45 19.36 -33.05
N LEU A 513 9.14 18.52 -33.82
CA LEU A 513 9.38 18.71 -35.23
C LEU A 513 8.07 18.72 -36.06
N LEU A 514 7.14 17.80 -35.75
CA LEU A 514 5.83 17.78 -36.38
C LEU A 514 5.04 19.05 -36.06
N SER A 515 5.09 19.50 -34.81
CA SER A 515 4.41 20.74 -34.40
C SER A 515 4.97 21.96 -35.13
N GLU A 516 6.31 22.06 -35.21
CA GLU A 516 7.00 23.11 -35.99
C GLU A 516 6.64 23.02 -37.48
N TYR A 517 6.71 21.82 -38.05
CA TYR A 517 6.39 21.59 -39.47
C TYR A 517 4.95 22.04 -39.79
N VAL A 518 3.96 21.61 -39.02
CA VAL A 518 2.54 21.94 -39.27
C VAL A 518 2.25 23.42 -39.06
N SER A 519 2.82 24.04 -38.02
CA SER A 519 2.56 25.40 -37.66
C SER A 519 3.23 26.44 -38.60
N GLU A 520 4.44 26.11 -39.10
CA GLU A 520 5.25 27.08 -39.85
C GLU A 520 5.49 26.67 -41.31
N GLU A 521 5.93 25.41 -41.52
CA GLU A 521 6.38 25.01 -42.86
C GLU A 521 5.22 24.59 -43.75
N LEU A 522 4.31 23.77 -43.25
CA LEU A 522 3.15 23.32 -44.02
C LEU A 522 2.26 24.49 -44.40
N LYS A 523 2.13 25.48 -43.55
CA LYS A 523 1.45 26.73 -43.86
C LYS A 523 2.10 27.45 -45.04
N LYS A 524 3.44 27.56 -45.05
CA LYS A 524 4.17 28.16 -46.20
C LYS A 524 3.99 27.38 -47.50
N VAL A 525 3.97 26.02 -47.38
CA VAL A 525 3.70 25.15 -48.55
C VAL A 525 2.29 25.42 -49.14
N ILE A 526 1.28 25.55 -48.29
CA ILE A 526 -0.08 25.85 -48.72
C ILE A 526 -0.18 27.29 -49.29
N ASP A 527 0.40 28.28 -48.62
CA ASP A 527 0.43 29.67 -49.10
C ASP A 527 1.12 29.78 -50.47
N LYS A 528 2.20 29.03 -50.69
CA LYS A 528 2.85 28.93 -51.99
C LYS A 528 1.94 28.30 -53.04
N ALA A 529 1.30 27.16 -52.70
CA ALA A 529 0.34 26.49 -53.57
C ALA A 529 -0.86 27.40 -53.95
N VAL A 530 -1.33 28.26 -53.04
CA VAL A 530 -2.35 29.27 -53.29
C VAL A 530 -1.87 30.28 -54.31
N THR A 531 -0.63 30.77 -54.17
CA THR A 531 -0.05 31.73 -55.09
C THR A 531 0.13 31.15 -56.50
N GLU A 532 0.73 29.95 -56.59
CA GLU A 532 0.92 29.20 -57.83
C GLU A 532 -0.41 28.91 -58.53
N ASN A 533 -1.44 28.46 -57.77
CA ASN A 533 -2.76 28.16 -58.32
C ASN A 533 -3.49 29.42 -58.82
N LYS A 534 -3.27 30.58 -58.20
CA LYS A 534 -3.79 31.83 -58.66
C LYS A 534 -3.20 32.23 -60.01
N GLU A 535 -1.89 32.13 -60.17
CA GLU A 535 -1.20 32.40 -61.46
C GLU A 535 -1.64 31.40 -62.53
N GLU A 536 -1.83 30.12 -62.19
CA GLU A 536 -2.34 29.10 -63.11
C GLU A 536 -3.80 29.43 -63.57
N THR A 537 -4.69 29.83 -62.63
CA THR A 537 -6.07 30.20 -62.92
C THR A 537 -6.15 31.42 -63.79
N GLU A 538 -5.32 32.45 -63.54
CA GLU A 538 -5.21 33.62 -64.35
C GLU A 538 -4.68 33.26 -65.77
N GLY A 539 -3.68 32.42 -65.90
CA GLY A 539 -3.14 31.88 -67.14
C GLY A 539 -4.21 31.19 -67.98
N CYS A 540 -4.90 30.21 -67.36
CA CYS A 540 -5.99 29.49 -68.02
C CYS A 540 -7.16 30.39 -68.44
N THR A 541 -7.53 31.41 -67.63
CA THR A 541 -8.54 32.36 -67.95
C THR A 541 -8.18 33.22 -69.24
N ASN A 542 -6.90 33.63 -69.28
CA ASN A 542 -6.38 34.39 -70.46
C ASN A 542 -6.38 33.52 -71.69
N ASN A 543 -5.94 32.24 -71.55
CA ASN A 543 -5.89 31.31 -72.69
C ASN A 543 -7.32 31.00 -73.23
N LEU A 544 -8.23 30.67 -72.29
CA LEU A 544 -9.64 30.48 -72.70
C LEU A 544 -10.25 31.67 -73.35
N THR A 545 -9.94 32.87 -72.87
CA THR A 545 -10.39 34.13 -73.52
C THR A 545 -9.78 34.30 -74.88
N ALA A 546 -8.51 33.96 -75.07
CA ALA A 546 -7.84 34.05 -76.37
C ALA A 546 -8.46 33.05 -77.36
N ILE A 547 -8.61 31.76 -76.96
CA ILE A 547 -9.21 30.73 -77.81
C ILE A 547 -10.64 31.10 -78.18
N MET A 548 -11.45 31.65 -77.29
CA MET A 548 -12.81 32.09 -77.53
C MET A 548 -12.83 33.29 -78.44
N SER A 549 -11.87 34.23 -78.35
CA SER A 549 -11.73 35.34 -79.25
C SER A 549 -11.35 34.86 -80.63
N ASP A 550 -10.38 34.00 -80.77
CA ASP A 550 -9.98 33.39 -82.01
C ASP A 550 -11.12 32.63 -82.70
N TRP A 551 -11.86 31.81 -81.87
CA TRP A 551 -13.10 31.16 -82.31
C TRP A 551 -14.13 32.13 -82.90
N THR A 552 -14.38 33.24 -82.23
CA THR A 552 -15.36 34.28 -82.68
C THR A 552 -14.83 34.99 -83.90
N ASN A 553 -13.55 35.18 -84.02
CA ASN A 553 -12.93 35.84 -85.15
C ASN A 553 -12.79 34.99 -86.42
N VAL A 554 -12.95 33.70 -86.30
CA VAL A 554 -12.98 32.74 -87.45
C VAL A 554 -14.25 33.05 -88.25
N GLY A 555 -14.10 33.56 -89.43
CA GLY A 555 -15.19 33.94 -90.34
C GLY A 555 -16.09 32.69 -90.60
N ALA A 556 -17.33 32.92 -91.12
CA ALA A 556 -18.36 31.91 -91.27
C ALA A 556 -17.80 30.68 -92.11
N TRP A 557 -16.93 30.95 -93.09
CA TRP A 557 -16.28 29.86 -93.81
C TRP A 557 -15.21 29.05 -93.07
N GLY A 558 -14.53 29.67 -92.21
CA GLY A 558 -13.52 28.99 -91.30
C GLY A 558 -14.14 28.05 -90.29
N LYS A 559 -15.38 28.36 -89.85
CA LYS A 559 -16.14 27.52 -88.96
C LYS A 559 -16.71 26.24 -89.59
N PHE A 560 -16.83 26.29 -90.94
CA PHE A 560 -17.26 25.07 -91.69
C PHE A 560 -16.10 24.15 -92.07
N ILE A 561 -14.82 24.54 -91.86
CA ILE A 561 -13.69 23.61 -92.06
C ILE A 561 -13.56 22.79 -90.77
N THR A 562 -14.02 21.54 -90.85
CA THR A 562 -14.10 20.62 -89.70
C THR A 562 -12.80 20.51 -88.96
N LYS A 563 -11.67 20.42 -89.59
CA LYS A 563 -10.36 20.30 -88.98
C LYS A 563 -9.94 21.49 -88.08
N LYS A 564 -10.21 22.71 -88.46
CA LYS A 564 -9.93 23.93 -87.64
C LYS A 564 -10.87 24.05 -86.48
N ARG A 565 -12.11 23.71 -86.66
CA ARG A 565 -13.13 23.67 -85.64
C ARG A 565 -12.78 22.65 -84.59
N ASP A 566 -12.39 21.46 -85.00
CA ASP A 566 -12.07 20.39 -84.09
C ASP A 566 -10.77 20.70 -83.30
N ASP A 567 -9.78 21.33 -83.95
CA ASP A 567 -8.55 21.75 -83.29
C ASP A 567 -8.79 22.80 -82.21
N TYR A 568 -9.56 23.86 -82.45
CA TYR A 568 -9.94 24.87 -81.45
C TYR A 568 -10.80 24.27 -80.33
N TYR A 569 -11.68 23.33 -80.65
CA TYR A 569 -12.54 22.68 -79.70
C TYR A 569 -11.72 21.77 -78.75
N ALA A 570 -10.79 21.01 -79.33
CA ALA A 570 -9.89 20.18 -78.54
C ALA A 570 -8.96 21.03 -77.66
N GLU A 571 -8.40 22.14 -78.17
CA GLU A 571 -7.57 23.04 -77.37
C GLU A 571 -8.40 23.66 -76.20
N TYR A 572 -9.67 24.07 -76.51
CA TYR A 572 -10.55 24.61 -75.50
C TYR A 572 -10.92 23.57 -74.43
N GLN A 573 -11.14 22.32 -74.82
CA GLN A 573 -11.39 21.22 -73.87
C GLN A 573 -10.20 21.00 -72.92
N GLU A 574 -9.01 20.98 -73.50
CA GLU A 574 -7.80 20.81 -72.70
C GLU A 574 -7.62 21.97 -71.71
N GLU A 575 -7.77 23.19 -72.14
CA GLU A 575 -7.64 24.37 -71.30
C GLU A 575 -8.78 24.49 -70.25
N LEU A 576 -10.02 24.09 -70.59
CA LEU A 576 -11.10 23.98 -69.62
C LEU A 576 -10.74 22.92 -68.52
N GLY A 577 -10.06 21.82 -68.87
CA GLY A 577 -9.58 20.83 -67.94
C GLY A 577 -8.64 21.45 -66.93
N TYR A 578 -7.68 22.25 -67.38
CA TYR A 578 -6.78 22.98 -66.47
C TYR A 578 -7.52 24.08 -65.70
N TYR A 579 -8.38 24.81 -66.28
CA TYR A 579 -9.16 25.88 -65.63
C TYR A 579 -10.04 25.38 -64.50
N TYR A 580 -10.88 24.31 -64.73
CA TYR A 580 -11.75 23.78 -63.69
C TYR A 580 -10.96 23.04 -62.63
N THR A 581 -9.80 22.47 -62.98
CA THR A 581 -8.85 21.93 -62.02
C THR A 581 -8.36 23.03 -61.09
N ALA A 582 -7.83 24.11 -61.62
CA ALA A 582 -7.33 25.24 -60.85
C ALA A 582 -8.44 25.94 -60.06
N LYS A 583 -9.63 26.13 -60.64
CA LYS A 583 -10.81 26.68 -59.97
C LYS A 583 -11.27 25.83 -58.80
N THR A 584 -11.24 24.49 -58.91
CA THR A 584 -11.56 23.56 -57.83
C THR A 584 -10.46 23.58 -56.78
N LYS A 585 -9.21 23.60 -57.20
CA LYS A 585 -8.02 23.66 -56.33
C LYS A 585 -8.01 24.94 -55.48
N ALA A 586 -8.46 26.07 -55.97
CA ALA A 586 -8.59 27.29 -55.19
C ALA A 586 -9.50 27.10 -53.96
N VAL A 587 -10.68 26.51 -54.14
CA VAL A 587 -11.62 26.23 -53.03
C VAL A 587 -11.04 25.18 -52.07
N SER A 588 -10.36 24.20 -52.64
CA SER A 588 -9.75 23.13 -51.82
C SER A 588 -8.57 23.66 -50.97
N LEU A 589 -7.82 24.62 -51.47
CA LEU A 589 -6.74 25.28 -50.74
C LEU A 589 -7.25 26.15 -49.59
N ASP A 590 -8.37 26.88 -49.81
CA ASP A 590 -9.04 27.60 -48.71
C ASP A 590 -9.50 26.68 -47.60
N PHE A 591 -9.96 25.47 -47.93
CA PHE A 591 -10.25 24.42 -46.95
C PHE A 591 -8.98 23.92 -46.30
N ALA A 592 -7.90 23.69 -47.06
CA ALA A 592 -6.64 23.20 -46.54
C ALA A 592 -6.03 24.15 -45.49
N ILE A 593 -6.14 25.48 -45.69
CA ILE A 593 -5.71 26.48 -44.69
C ILE A 593 -6.42 26.25 -43.35
N GLN A 594 -7.75 26.05 -43.38
CA GLN A 594 -8.52 25.82 -42.15
C GLN A 594 -8.18 24.45 -41.52
N LEU A 595 -7.95 23.44 -42.36
CA LEU A 595 -7.53 22.09 -41.88
C LEU A 595 -6.16 22.14 -41.22
N VAL A 596 -5.18 22.85 -41.77
CA VAL A 596 -3.86 23.01 -41.14
C VAL A 596 -3.94 23.71 -39.81
N GLN A 597 -4.83 24.69 -39.62
CA GLN A 597 -5.05 25.33 -38.33
C GLN A 597 -5.68 24.37 -37.30
N ALA A 598 -6.61 23.50 -37.70
CA ALA A 598 -7.20 22.51 -36.86
C ALA A 598 -6.19 21.42 -36.50
N LEU A 599 -5.42 20.98 -37.48
CA LEU A 599 -4.35 20.01 -37.35
C LEU A 599 -3.24 20.48 -36.38
N GLY A 600 -2.86 21.77 -36.47
CA GLY A 600 -1.89 22.36 -35.54
C GLY A 600 -2.29 22.17 -34.06
N ARG A 601 -3.58 22.30 -33.74
CA ARG A 601 -4.10 22.06 -32.39
C ARG A 601 -4.02 20.59 -32.00
N GLU A 602 -4.35 19.67 -32.90
CA GLU A 602 -4.31 18.23 -32.66
C GLU A 602 -2.86 17.72 -32.49
N ILE A 603 -1.92 18.23 -33.28
CA ILE A 603 -0.49 17.86 -33.15
C ILE A 603 0.11 18.48 -31.88
N ALA A 604 -0.26 19.69 -31.50
CA ALA A 604 0.17 20.28 -30.23
C ALA A 604 -0.36 19.50 -29.04
N ALA A 605 -1.58 18.98 -29.12
CA ALA A 605 -2.14 18.08 -28.10
C ALA A 605 -1.36 16.76 -28.02
N LEU A 606 -1.03 16.16 -29.18
CA LEU A 606 -0.20 14.95 -29.24
C LEU A 606 1.19 15.17 -28.60
N CYS A 607 1.83 16.32 -28.88
CA CYS A 607 3.11 16.67 -28.23
C CYS A 607 2.97 16.77 -26.71
N ALA A 608 1.90 17.39 -26.23
CA ALA A 608 1.66 17.53 -24.80
C ALA A 608 1.46 16.16 -24.13
N GLU A 609 0.69 15.26 -24.76
CA GLU A 609 0.44 13.91 -24.28
C GLU A 609 1.72 13.06 -24.26
N ILE A 610 2.57 13.12 -25.29
CA ILE A 610 3.87 12.46 -25.32
C ILE A 610 4.77 12.98 -24.20
N ASN A 611 4.80 14.29 -23.97
CA ASN A 611 5.60 14.90 -22.91
C ASN A 611 5.09 14.51 -21.50
N GLU A 612 3.78 14.41 -21.31
CA GLU A 612 3.18 13.93 -20.07
C GLU A 612 3.54 12.47 -19.82
N PHE A 613 3.51 11.64 -20.87
CA PHE A 613 3.97 10.25 -20.78
C PHE A 613 5.47 10.17 -20.47
N SER A 614 6.29 11.02 -21.08
CA SER A 614 7.73 11.14 -20.78
C SER A 614 7.98 11.49 -19.31
N LYS A 615 7.18 12.39 -18.75
CA LYS A 615 7.23 12.75 -17.34
C LYS A 615 6.88 11.56 -16.44
N LEU A 616 5.79 10.85 -16.72
CA LEU A 616 5.40 9.65 -15.98
C LEU A 616 6.52 8.62 -15.90
N ILE A 617 7.20 8.34 -17.02
CA ILE A 617 8.34 7.42 -17.02
C ILE A 617 9.52 7.98 -16.22
N SER A 618 9.73 9.30 -16.22
CA SER A 618 10.74 9.93 -15.36
C SER A 618 10.44 9.76 -13.88
N ASP A 619 9.19 10.00 -13.49
CA ASP A 619 8.72 9.81 -12.11
C ASP A 619 8.86 8.33 -11.69
N ALA A 620 8.61 7.38 -12.62
CA ALA A 620 8.82 5.96 -12.38
C ALA A 620 10.31 5.61 -12.20
N ILE A 621 11.22 6.25 -12.95
CA ILE A 621 12.67 6.09 -12.76
C ILE A 621 13.08 6.61 -11.39
N ASP A 622 12.60 7.78 -10.99
CA ASP A 622 12.96 8.39 -9.71
C ASP A 622 12.46 7.53 -8.53
N GLU A 623 11.23 7.02 -8.60
CA GLU A 623 10.70 6.13 -7.58
C GLU A 623 11.46 4.79 -7.54
N THR A 624 11.80 4.23 -8.69
CA THR A 624 12.62 3.01 -8.77
C THR A 624 14.00 3.23 -8.12
N ASN A 625 14.63 4.39 -8.31
CA ASN A 625 15.89 4.74 -7.63
C ASN A 625 15.72 4.83 -6.10
N ARG A 626 14.59 5.36 -5.61
CA ARG A 626 14.29 5.35 -4.17
C ARG A 626 14.12 3.95 -3.64
N LEU A 627 13.43 3.08 -4.38
CA LEU A 627 13.25 1.67 -4.02
C LEU A 627 14.58 0.93 -4.00
N ILE A 628 15.45 1.10 -4.98
CA ILE A 628 16.81 0.53 -5.00
C ILE A 628 17.57 0.99 -3.75
N THR A 629 17.55 2.29 -3.45
CA THR A 629 18.24 2.86 -2.29
C THR A 629 17.67 2.30 -0.98
N SER A 630 16.36 2.09 -0.89
CA SER A 630 15.72 1.51 0.29
C SER A 630 16.14 0.06 0.52
N GLN A 631 16.36 -0.72 -0.54
CA GLN A 631 16.87 -2.09 -0.42
C GLN A 631 18.35 -2.15 -0.02
N ARG A 632 19.12 -1.11 -0.30
CA ARG A 632 20.54 -0.99 0.11
C ARG A 632 20.74 -0.62 1.57
N LYS A 633 19.72 -0.18 2.30
CA LYS A 633 19.85 0.11 3.73
C LYS A 633 20.22 -1.15 4.50
N VAL A 634 21.48 -1.27 4.81
CA VAL A 634 22.07 -2.42 5.49
C VAL A 634 21.88 -2.28 6.99
N ASN A 635 21.28 -3.28 7.61
CA ASN A 635 21.52 -3.55 9.02
C ASN A 635 22.99 -3.95 9.19
N LYS A 636 23.62 -3.54 10.30
CA LYS A 636 25.05 -3.86 10.57
C LYS A 636 25.35 -5.38 10.68
N GLY A 637 24.39 -6.22 10.26
CA GLY A 637 24.54 -7.66 10.27
C GLY A 637 24.86 -8.22 11.64
N LEU A 638 25.86 -9.10 11.72
CA LEU A 638 26.32 -9.69 12.98
C LEU A 638 27.01 -8.70 13.94
N GLU A 639 27.30 -7.47 13.52
CA GLU A 639 27.88 -6.45 14.40
C GLU A 639 26.82 -5.76 15.27
N ASP A 640 25.57 -5.76 14.86
CA ASP A 640 24.45 -5.22 15.63
C ASP A 640 23.29 -6.22 15.71
N MET A 641 23.41 -7.16 16.64
CA MET A 641 22.41 -8.21 16.87
C MET A 641 21.21 -7.76 17.71
N LYS A 642 21.00 -6.44 17.89
CA LYS A 642 19.91 -5.95 18.75
C LYS A 642 18.53 -6.12 18.14
N GLY A 643 18.40 -6.19 16.79
CA GLY A 643 17.13 -6.39 16.10
C GLY A 643 16.47 -7.75 16.34
N ALA A 644 15.13 -7.81 16.20
CA ALA A 644 14.42 -9.08 16.14
C ALA A 644 14.84 -9.88 14.89
N ILE A 645 15.17 -9.18 13.81
CA ILE A 645 15.70 -9.76 12.58
C ILE A 645 17.13 -9.25 12.40
N VAL A 646 18.07 -10.18 12.25
CA VAL A 646 19.48 -9.92 11.95
C VAL A 646 19.72 -10.41 10.52
N GLU A 647 19.91 -9.48 9.61
CA GLU A 647 20.15 -9.80 8.21
C GLU A 647 21.64 -10.04 7.97
N VAL A 648 21.95 -11.17 7.37
CA VAL A 648 23.31 -11.53 6.98
C VAL A 648 23.40 -11.43 5.48
N SER A 649 23.83 -10.29 4.99
CA SER A 649 24.13 -10.05 3.58
C SER A 649 25.39 -9.21 3.47
N GLU A 650 26.12 -9.36 2.38
CA GLU A 650 27.28 -8.54 2.05
C GLU A 650 26.86 -7.47 1.05
N GLU A 651 27.14 -6.21 1.36
CA GLU A 651 26.89 -5.10 0.45
C GLU A 651 27.71 -5.25 -0.83
N GLU A 652 28.95 -5.69 -0.69
CA GLU A 652 29.86 -6.02 -1.81
C GLU A 652 29.26 -7.09 -2.74
N SER A 653 28.54 -8.08 -2.20
CA SER A 653 27.89 -9.12 -3.01
C SER A 653 26.74 -8.57 -3.85
N MET A 654 26.03 -7.54 -3.38
CA MET A 654 25.01 -6.86 -4.18
C MET A 654 25.62 -6.02 -5.31
N GLU A 655 26.70 -5.29 -5.03
CA GLU A 655 27.38 -4.49 -6.03
C GLU A 655 28.07 -5.37 -7.09
N GLU A 656 28.74 -6.45 -6.68
CA GLU A 656 29.29 -7.43 -7.61
C GLU A 656 28.20 -8.05 -8.48
N PHE A 657 27.06 -8.37 -7.89
CA PHE A 657 25.93 -8.93 -8.63
C PHE A 657 25.33 -7.92 -9.61
N GLU A 658 25.24 -6.62 -9.29
CA GLU A 658 24.85 -5.58 -10.23
C GLU A 658 25.79 -5.50 -11.44
N VAL A 659 27.10 -5.68 -11.18
CA VAL A 659 28.13 -5.71 -12.25
C VAL A 659 27.96 -6.95 -13.12
N ASP A 660 27.63 -8.08 -12.55
CA ASP A 660 27.49 -9.37 -13.24
C ASP A 660 26.12 -9.53 -13.93
N LEU A 661 25.09 -8.76 -13.50
CA LEU A 661 23.78 -8.65 -14.14
C LEU A 661 23.82 -7.93 -15.50
N LYS A 662 24.99 -7.68 -16.09
CA LYS A 662 25.09 -7.12 -17.44
C LYS A 662 24.48 -8.06 -18.46
N LEU A 663 23.15 -8.03 -18.51
CA LEU A 663 22.39 -8.57 -19.61
C LEU A 663 22.89 -7.88 -20.87
N ASP A 664 23.14 -8.66 -21.93
CA ASP A 664 23.49 -8.10 -23.22
C ASP A 664 22.31 -7.24 -23.76
N LYS A 665 22.59 -6.40 -24.73
CA LYS A 665 21.59 -5.52 -25.36
C LYS A 665 20.37 -6.30 -25.84
N THR A 666 20.57 -7.49 -26.41
CA THR A 666 19.51 -8.32 -26.98
C THR A 666 18.57 -8.83 -25.89
N SER A 667 19.12 -9.36 -24.81
CA SER A 667 18.34 -9.83 -23.65
C SER A 667 17.58 -8.69 -23.00
N MET A 668 18.20 -7.52 -22.82
CA MET A 668 17.53 -6.36 -22.25
C MET A 668 16.40 -5.85 -23.15
N LEU A 669 16.57 -5.82 -24.45
CA LEU A 669 15.48 -5.43 -25.37
C LEU A 669 14.34 -6.45 -25.37
N GLN A 670 14.63 -7.75 -25.23
CA GLN A 670 13.61 -8.78 -25.10
C GLN A 670 12.80 -8.63 -23.82
N ILE A 671 13.44 -8.45 -22.68
CA ILE A 671 12.79 -8.23 -21.38
C ILE A 671 11.98 -6.92 -21.42
N SER A 672 12.58 -5.87 -21.98
CA SER A 672 11.93 -4.57 -22.17
C SER A 672 10.62 -4.68 -22.97
N ARG A 673 10.62 -5.50 -24.03
CA ARG A 673 9.41 -5.75 -24.84
C ARG A 673 8.34 -6.48 -24.03
N GLN A 674 8.73 -7.53 -23.31
CA GLN A 674 7.80 -8.27 -22.44
C GLN A 674 7.18 -7.38 -21.37
N LEU A 675 7.98 -6.48 -20.79
CA LEU A 675 7.49 -5.54 -19.78
C LEU A 675 6.54 -4.50 -20.37
N ARG A 676 6.84 -3.96 -21.59
CA ARG A 676 5.88 -3.06 -22.27
C ARG A 676 4.54 -3.74 -22.49
N GLU A 677 4.53 -4.98 -22.91
CA GLU A 677 3.30 -5.73 -23.14
C GLU A 677 2.54 -6.04 -21.84
N ALA A 678 3.23 -6.21 -20.74
CA ALA A 678 2.61 -6.35 -19.42
C ALA A 678 1.97 -5.03 -18.93
N ILE A 679 2.56 -3.88 -19.30
CA ILE A 679 2.03 -2.55 -18.94
C ILE A 679 0.89 -2.15 -19.91
N ILE A 680 0.99 -2.51 -21.20
CA ILE A 680 0.05 -2.15 -22.26
C ILE A 680 -0.86 -3.35 -22.57
N VAL A 681 -2.07 -3.34 -22.06
CA VAL A 681 -3.03 -4.46 -22.16
C VAL A 681 -3.76 -4.54 -23.51
N SER A 682 -3.55 -3.60 -24.45
CA SER A 682 -4.29 -3.51 -25.72
C SER A 682 -3.39 -3.28 -26.93
N ASP A 683 -3.88 -3.63 -28.13
CA ASP A 683 -3.12 -3.53 -29.39
C ASP A 683 -2.72 -2.10 -29.75
N PHE A 684 -3.59 -1.14 -29.49
CA PHE A 684 -3.31 0.28 -29.64
C PHE A 684 -4.02 1.08 -28.56
N VAL A 685 -3.27 2.01 -27.97
CA VAL A 685 -3.76 2.99 -26.98
C VAL A 685 -3.14 4.33 -27.36
N SER A 686 -3.92 5.42 -27.39
CA SER A 686 -3.36 6.75 -27.62
C SER A 686 -2.39 7.14 -26.49
N PHE A 687 -1.46 8.05 -26.75
CA PHE A 687 -0.57 8.54 -25.68
C PHE A 687 -1.35 9.22 -24.56
N GLY A 688 -2.46 9.90 -24.87
CA GLY A 688 -3.36 10.45 -23.87
C GLY A 688 -4.05 9.39 -23.00
N ASP A 689 -4.45 8.25 -23.60
CA ASP A 689 -5.00 7.13 -22.84
C ASP A 689 -3.94 6.44 -21.98
N LEU A 690 -2.68 6.37 -22.43
CA LEU A 690 -1.59 5.81 -21.65
C LEU A 690 -1.38 6.56 -20.33
N THR A 691 -1.38 7.90 -20.37
CA THR A 691 -1.19 8.71 -19.16
C THR A 691 -2.32 8.58 -18.15
N THR A 692 -3.51 8.17 -18.58
CA THR A 692 -4.65 7.92 -17.69
C THR A 692 -4.70 6.49 -17.14
N ARG A 693 -4.11 5.52 -17.85
CA ARG A 693 -4.14 4.09 -17.50
C ARG A 693 -2.89 3.61 -16.80
N ILE A 694 -1.76 4.24 -17.06
CA ILE A 694 -0.46 3.87 -16.48
C ILE A 694 -0.13 4.86 -15.37
N SER A 695 0.21 4.34 -14.20
CA SER A 695 0.75 5.12 -13.08
C SER A 695 2.11 4.57 -12.67
N VAL A 696 2.83 5.30 -11.85
CA VAL A 696 4.09 4.83 -11.26
C VAL A 696 3.87 3.50 -10.53
N GLU A 697 2.75 3.38 -9.82
CA GLU A 697 2.37 2.17 -9.09
C GLU A 697 2.12 0.99 -10.04
N SER A 698 1.49 1.20 -11.21
CA SER A 698 1.25 0.13 -12.19
C SER A 698 2.57 -0.36 -12.83
N VAL A 699 3.53 0.53 -13.03
CA VAL A 699 4.88 0.16 -13.48
C VAL A 699 5.60 -0.68 -12.43
N GLN A 700 5.51 -0.28 -11.15
CA GLN A 700 6.07 -1.06 -10.04
C GLN A 700 5.41 -2.42 -9.92
N GLN A 701 4.10 -2.49 -10.08
CA GLN A 701 3.38 -3.77 -10.09
C GLN A 701 3.85 -4.69 -11.23
N ALA A 702 4.10 -4.14 -12.41
CA ALA A 702 4.66 -4.90 -13.52
C ALA A 702 6.10 -5.41 -13.20
N PHE A 703 6.90 -4.63 -12.45
CA PHE A 703 8.18 -5.10 -11.96
C PHE A 703 8.01 -6.25 -10.97
N ASP A 704 7.16 -6.08 -9.97
CA ASP A 704 6.95 -7.08 -8.94
C ASP A 704 6.37 -8.38 -9.51
N VAL A 705 5.43 -8.31 -10.45
CA VAL A 705 4.77 -9.50 -11.04
C VAL A 705 5.60 -10.11 -12.16
N THR A 706 5.89 -9.32 -13.19
CA THR A 706 6.46 -9.84 -14.44
C THR A 706 7.98 -9.92 -14.40
N LEU A 707 8.62 -8.82 -13.97
CA LEU A 707 10.07 -8.75 -14.02
C LEU A 707 10.74 -9.61 -12.94
N SER A 708 10.15 -9.71 -11.76
CA SER A 708 10.66 -10.58 -10.69
C SER A 708 10.68 -12.05 -11.11
N GLU A 709 9.66 -12.53 -11.82
CA GLU A 709 9.61 -13.90 -12.34
C GLU A 709 10.63 -14.12 -13.47
N ILE A 710 10.81 -13.13 -14.35
CA ILE A 710 11.86 -13.18 -15.37
C ILE A 710 13.26 -13.26 -14.72
N VAL A 711 13.51 -12.47 -13.70
CA VAL A 711 14.78 -12.48 -12.95
C VAL A 711 15.00 -13.83 -12.28
N LYS A 712 13.99 -14.39 -11.62
CA LYS A 712 14.07 -15.74 -11.01
C LYS A 712 14.36 -16.82 -12.05
N ALA A 713 13.62 -16.82 -13.16
CA ALA A 713 13.81 -17.79 -14.23
C ALA A 713 15.21 -17.69 -14.84
N LYS A 714 15.71 -16.49 -15.11
CA LYS A 714 17.07 -16.26 -15.61
C LYS A 714 18.15 -16.72 -14.63
N HIS A 715 17.91 -16.52 -13.34
CA HIS A 715 18.80 -17.02 -12.29
C HIS A 715 18.81 -18.55 -12.19
N ALA A 716 17.66 -19.20 -12.41
CA ALA A 716 17.54 -20.66 -12.38
C ALA A 716 18.20 -21.35 -13.59
N ASP A 717 18.02 -20.77 -14.81
CA ASP A 717 18.52 -21.37 -16.06
C ASP A 717 20.03 -21.25 -16.25
N LYS A 718 20.60 -20.15 -15.84
CA LYS A 718 22.04 -19.93 -15.78
C LYS A 718 22.34 -19.08 -14.56
N PRO A 719 23.15 -19.54 -13.62
CA PRO A 719 23.67 -18.61 -12.62
C PRO A 719 24.29 -17.44 -13.40
N MET A 720 23.71 -16.27 -13.29
CA MET A 720 24.14 -15.08 -14.04
C MET A 720 25.56 -14.69 -13.66
N THR A 721 26.09 -15.34 -12.62
CA THR A 721 27.45 -15.23 -12.13
C THR A 721 27.87 -16.58 -11.59
N ASP A 722 29.16 -16.80 -11.41
CA ASP A 722 29.70 -17.92 -10.64
C ASP A 722 29.26 -17.87 -9.16
N LYS A 723 28.65 -16.76 -8.71
CA LYS A 723 28.09 -16.56 -7.37
C LYS A 723 26.57 -16.69 -7.40
N LYS A 724 26.05 -17.69 -6.73
CA LYS A 724 24.60 -17.76 -6.44
C LYS A 724 24.22 -16.66 -5.45
N VAL A 725 23.16 -15.92 -5.76
CA VAL A 725 22.65 -14.82 -4.90
C VAL A 725 21.22 -15.11 -4.40
N LEU A 726 20.50 -16.00 -5.07
CA LEU A 726 19.21 -16.50 -4.64
C LEU A 726 19.33 -17.97 -4.22
N GLY A 727 18.52 -18.39 -3.26
CA GLY A 727 18.53 -19.75 -2.73
C GLY A 727 19.75 -20.07 -1.85
N LEU A 728 20.37 -19.05 -1.24
CA LEU A 728 21.53 -19.25 -0.35
C LEU A 728 21.09 -19.76 1.01
N SER A 729 21.87 -20.73 1.54
CA SER A 729 21.71 -21.17 2.92
C SER A 729 22.31 -20.15 3.88
N ILE A 730 21.57 -19.83 4.96
CA ILE A 730 22.11 -19.01 6.05
C ILE A 730 23.34 -19.66 6.69
N LEU A 731 23.42 -20.98 6.69
CA LEU A 731 24.59 -21.70 7.21
C LEU A 731 25.84 -21.38 6.39
N SER A 732 25.73 -21.28 5.05
CA SER A 732 26.86 -20.92 4.21
C SER A 732 27.35 -19.51 4.49
N GLN A 733 26.42 -18.57 4.71
CA GLN A 733 26.72 -17.18 5.04
C GLN A 733 27.35 -17.02 6.43
N LEU A 734 26.80 -17.73 7.43
CA LEU A 734 27.35 -17.73 8.78
C LEU A 734 28.74 -18.37 8.83
N LYS A 735 28.96 -19.48 8.12
CA LYS A 735 30.28 -20.13 8.06
C LYS A 735 31.38 -19.22 7.53
N GLN A 736 31.09 -18.39 6.53
CA GLN A 736 32.05 -17.41 6.01
C GLN A 736 32.45 -16.36 7.04
N LYS A 737 31.51 -15.94 7.90
CA LYS A 737 31.72 -14.90 8.92
C LYS A 737 32.25 -15.46 10.24
N LEU A 738 31.86 -16.66 10.59
CA LEU A 738 32.25 -17.37 11.82
C LEU A 738 33.35 -18.41 11.52
N ASP A 739 34.51 -17.92 11.17
CA ASP A 739 35.66 -18.71 10.66
C ASP A 739 36.41 -19.53 11.73
N SER A 740 36.06 -19.37 13.02
CA SER A 740 36.75 -20.01 14.13
C SER A 740 35.76 -20.46 15.23
N GLY A 741 36.10 -21.52 15.94
CA GLY A 741 35.30 -22.01 17.05
C GLY A 741 35.07 -20.94 18.13
N LYS A 742 36.01 -20.01 18.32
CA LYS A 742 35.82 -18.87 19.22
C LYS A 742 34.71 -17.95 18.77
N LYS A 743 34.68 -17.56 17.50
CA LYS A 743 33.62 -16.71 16.93
C LYS A 743 32.23 -17.41 16.97
N ILE A 744 32.20 -18.72 16.77
CA ILE A 744 30.96 -19.51 16.88
C ILE A 744 30.42 -19.44 18.31
N GLN A 745 31.29 -19.62 19.33
CA GLN A 745 30.89 -19.52 20.74
C GLN A 745 30.44 -18.11 21.13
N GLU A 746 31.17 -17.09 20.69
CA GLU A 746 30.79 -15.67 20.91
C GLU A 746 29.44 -15.36 20.26
N PHE A 747 29.24 -15.76 19.01
CA PHE A 747 27.95 -15.61 18.33
C PHE A 747 26.81 -16.30 19.09
N ALA A 748 26.98 -17.57 19.49
CA ALA A 748 25.96 -18.31 20.21
C ALA A 748 25.60 -17.64 21.55
N ARG A 749 26.59 -17.15 22.30
CA ARG A 749 26.35 -16.40 23.52
C ARG A 749 25.60 -15.09 23.27
N ASP A 750 26.15 -14.25 22.38
CA ASP A 750 25.65 -12.89 22.18
C ASP A 750 24.25 -12.89 21.58
N ILE A 751 23.95 -13.82 20.67
CA ILE A 751 22.62 -13.92 20.07
C ILE A 751 21.57 -14.42 21.06
N LEU A 752 21.95 -15.34 21.98
CA LEU A 752 21.07 -15.79 23.06
C LEU A 752 20.81 -14.70 24.09
N GLU A 753 21.83 -13.93 24.47
CA GLU A 753 21.67 -12.78 25.36
C GLU A 753 20.71 -11.74 24.78
N GLN A 754 20.72 -11.56 23.46
CA GLN A 754 19.83 -10.61 22.78
C GLN A 754 18.44 -11.17 22.46
N SER A 755 18.17 -12.48 22.68
CA SER A 755 16.91 -13.14 22.36
C SER A 755 15.94 -13.15 23.54
N GLY A 756 15.73 -12.02 24.20
CA GLY A 756 14.82 -11.89 25.32
C GLY A 756 13.34 -11.82 24.93
N ALA A 757 12.47 -12.18 25.87
CA ALA A 757 11.03 -12.05 25.69
C ALA A 757 10.61 -10.58 25.63
N TYR A 758 9.53 -10.27 24.89
CA TYR A 758 8.98 -8.91 24.75
C TYR A 758 8.11 -8.52 25.95
N LEU A 759 8.70 -8.61 27.13
CA LEU A 759 8.12 -8.16 28.38
C LEU A 759 9.25 -7.77 29.32
N TYR A 760 9.35 -6.51 29.66
CA TYR A 760 10.40 -6.02 30.56
C TYR A 760 10.00 -6.26 32.01
N LEU A 761 10.82 -7.04 32.75
CA LEU A 761 10.56 -7.41 34.14
C LEU A 761 11.45 -6.62 35.09
N ASP A 762 10.90 -6.22 36.24
CA ASP A 762 11.68 -5.71 37.38
C ASP A 762 12.10 -6.89 38.27
N TYR A 763 13.33 -7.28 38.16
CA TYR A 763 13.89 -8.40 38.91
C TYR A 763 13.91 -8.19 40.44
N ASN A 764 13.81 -6.94 40.89
CA ASN A 764 13.67 -6.66 42.33
C ASN A 764 12.30 -7.09 42.89
N GLN A 765 11.31 -7.25 42.01
CA GLN A 765 9.95 -7.71 42.34
C GLN A 765 9.75 -9.24 42.13
N MET A 766 10.83 -9.98 41.89
CA MET A 766 10.74 -11.41 41.53
C MET A 766 10.67 -12.36 42.70
N SER A 767 10.77 -11.88 43.95
CA SER A 767 10.66 -12.73 45.12
C SER A 767 9.26 -13.38 45.22
N PHE A 768 9.18 -14.68 45.09
CA PHE A 768 7.93 -15.44 45.24
C PHE A 768 8.20 -16.81 45.85
N ASN A 769 7.20 -17.33 46.52
CA ASN A 769 7.23 -18.71 47.04
C ASN A 769 6.67 -19.65 45.98
N VAL A 770 7.53 -20.48 45.40
CA VAL A 770 7.08 -21.58 44.55
C VAL A 770 6.79 -22.77 45.43
N ARG A 771 5.57 -23.29 45.39
CA ARG A 771 5.19 -24.47 46.17
C ARG A 771 5.83 -25.78 45.70
N ASN A 772 6.45 -25.76 44.55
CA ASN A 772 7.05 -26.96 43.97
C ASN A 772 8.49 -27.16 44.49
N ASN A 773 8.70 -28.24 45.20
CA ASN A 773 10.00 -28.62 45.77
C ASN A 773 11.05 -29.05 44.71
N ASP A 774 10.66 -29.12 43.45
CA ASP A 774 11.50 -29.63 42.36
C ASP A 774 12.44 -28.58 41.76
N LEU A 775 12.29 -27.29 42.16
CA LEU A 775 13.23 -26.24 41.75
C LEU A 775 14.39 -26.17 42.79
N PRO A 776 15.65 -26.12 42.30
CA PRO A 776 16.78 -25.88 43.20
C PRO A 776 16.60 -24.60 44.00
N ASP A 777 16.99 -24.62 45.30
CA ASP A 777 16.79 -23.48 46.21
C ASP A 777 17.37 -22.16 45.68
N ASP A 778 18.43 -22.22 44.87
CA ASP A 778 19.08 -21.08 44.25
C ASP A 778 18.24 -20.41 43.14
N ASN A 779 17.19 -21.03 42.62
CA ASN A 779 16.38 -20.58 41.50
C ASN A 779 14.99 -20.02 41.89
N LYS A 780 14.70 -19.94 43.20
CA LYS A 780 13.37 -19.49 43.68
C LYS A 780 12.96 -18.08 43.33
N ASN A 781 13.90 -17.25 42.86
CA ASN A 781 13.70 -15.83 42.57
C ASN A 781 13.87 -15.48 41.08
N ILE A 782 13.89 -16.44 40.16
CA ILE A 782 14.22 -16.23 38.77
C ILE A 782 13.09 -16.74 37.87
N ASN A 783 12.68 -15.94 36.91
CA ASN A 783 11.74 -16.42 35.89
C ASN A 783 12.38 -17.53 35.05
N LEU A 784 11.59 -18.55 34.74
CA LEU A 784 12.05 -19.66 33.90
C LEU A 784 11.98 -19.26 32.42
N LYS A 785 13.04 -19.59 31.71
CA LYS A 785 13.13 -19.37 30.26
C LYS A 785 13.40 -20.69 29.55
N GLU A 786 12.63 -20.98 28.54
CA GLU A 786 12.88 -22.02 27.56
C GLU A 786 13.29 -21.41 26.24
N THR A 787 14.36 -21.93 25.65
CA THR A 787 14.87 -21.43 24.36
C THR A 787 14.88 -22.56 23.34
N PHE A 788 14.32 -22.32 22.18
CA PHE A 788 14.27 -23.24 21.05
C PHE A 788 15.03 -22.61 19.89
N ILE A 789 16.00 -23.36 19.37
CA ILE A 789 16.85 -22.89 18.27
C ILE A 789 16.60 -23.79 17.06
N SER A 790 16.17 -23.19 15.97
CA SER A 790 15.95 -23.90 14.71
C SER A 790 17.08 -23.57 13.75
N ILE A 791 17.95 -24.56 13.51
CA ILE A 791 19.04 -24.50 12.54
C ILE A 791 18.54 -25.17 11.26
N PRO A 792 18.73 -24.58 10.08
CA PRO A 792 18.32 -25.22 8.84
C PRO A 792 19.09 -26.50 8.53
N SER A 793 18.46 -27.40 7.78
CA SER A 793 19.11 -28.59 7.29
C SER A 793 20.34 -28.22 6.44
N PRO A 794 21.54 -28.79 6.75
CA PRO A 794 22.78 -28.48 6.03
C PRO A 794 22.86 -29.13 4.63
N GLU A 795 21.79 -29.79 4.18
CA GLU A 795 21.77 -30.62 2.98
C GLU A 795 22.90 -31.69 2.98
N GLU A 796 23.30 -32.19 1.84
CA GLU A 796 24.38 -33.18 1.72
C GLU A 796 25.80 -32.57 1.67
N ASN A 797 25.95 -31.31 2.07
CA ASN A 797 27.26 -30.65 2.10
C ASN A 797 28.03 -30.98 3.39
N PRO A 798 29.13 -31.76 3.32
CA PRO A 798 29.84 -32.20 4.51
C PRO A 798 30.39 -31.07 5.39
N GLU A 799 30.78 -29.96 4.79
CA GLU A 799 31.31 -28.81 5.52
C GLU A 799 30.21 -28.05 6.27
N LEU A 800 29.02 -27.95 5.69
CA LEU A 800 27.88 -27.33 6.35
C LEU A 800 27.30 -28.25 7.43
N VAL A 801 27.36 -29.59 7.24
CA VAL A 801 27.02 -30.56 8.27
C VAL A 801 27.94 -30.43 9.49
N LYS A 802 29.25 -30.29 9.27
CA LYS A 802 30.22 -30.05 10.34
C LYS A 802 29.92 -28.72 11.05
N PHE A 803 29.73 -27.67 10.31
CA PHE A 803 29.43 -26.32 10.86
C PHE A 803 28.11 -26.27 11.64
N ALA A 804 27.05 -26.91 11.13
CA ALA A 804 25.78 -27.02 11.86
C ALA A 804 25.93 -27.72 13.21
N LYS A 805 26.77 -28.79 13.30
CA LYS A 805 27.09 -29.46 14.55
C LYS A 805 27.89 -28.56 15.50
N GLU A 806 28.86 -27.82 14.98
CA GLU A 806 29.61 -26.84 15.79
C GLU A 806 28.72 -25.76 16.37
N LEU A 807 27.76 -25.26 15.59
CA LEU A 807 26.72 -24.33 16.07
C LEU A 807 25.81 -24.96 17.12
N GLU A 808 25.35 -26.21 16.89
CA GLU A 808 24.51 -26.95 17.83
C GLU A 808 25.24 -27.14 19.19
N GLU A 809 26.50 -27.55 19.16
CA GLU A 809 27.32 -27.71 20.35
C GLU A 809 27.56 -26.37 21.08
N ALA A 810 27.82 -25.31 20.32
CA ALA A 810 28.01 -23.98 20.86
C ALA A 810 26.74 -23.48 21.57
N PHE A 811 25.57 -23.65 21.00
CA PHE A 811 24.31 -23.29 21.64
C PHE A 811 24.01 -24.14 22.87
N LYS A 812 24.20 -25.46 22.78
CA LYS A 812 23.99 -26.38 23.92
C LYS A 812 24.94 -26.15 25.08
N SER A 813 26.11 -25.56 24.83
CA SER A 813 27.10 -25.25 25.88
C SER A 813 26.76 -23.98 26.64
N GLN A 814 25.85 -23.11 26.13
CA GLN A 814 25.46 -21.90 26.82
C GLN A 814 24.54 -22.23 28.01
N SER A 815 24.93 -21.75 29.18
CA SER A 815 24.14 -21.87 30.40
C SER A 815 24.00 -20.52 31.06
N GLU A 816 22.79 -20.05 31.23
CA GLU A 816 22.47 -18.86 31.99
C GLU A 816 21.66 -19.24 33.24
N GLN A 817 21.85 -18.49 34.30
CA GLN A 817 21.05 -18.65 35.52
C GLN A 817 19.56 -18.43 35.21
N GLY A 818 18.68 -19.35 35.58
CA GLY A 818 17.23 -19.33 35.28
C GLY A 818 16.83 -19.76 33.87
N ARG A 819 17.78 -20.08 32.99
CA ARG A 819 17.49 -20.60 31.66
C ARG A 819 17.71 -22.11 31.61
N LYS A 820 16.71 -22.86 31.16
CA LYS A 820 16.87 -24.27 30.81
C LYS A 820 17.85 -24.41 29.65
N LYS A 821 18.54 -25.55 29.54
CA LYS A 821 19.40 -25.82 28.40
C LYS A 821 18.62 -25.62 27.09
N PRO A 822 19.17 -24.88 26.12
CA PRO A 822 18.51 -24.69 24.85
C PRO A 822 18.20 -26.00 24.14
N VAL A 823 17.00 -26.12 23.61
CA VAL A 823 16.60 -27.20 22.71
C VAL A 823 16.97 -26.78 21.28
N VAL A 824 17.90 -27.55 20.69
CA VAL A 824 18.37 -27.21 19.32
C VAL A 824 17.81 -28.23 18.34
N TYR A 825 17.18 -27.70 17.30
CA TYR A 825 16.60 -28.46 16.22
C TYR A 825 17.38 -28.14 14.92
N THR A 826 17.90 -29.17 14.23
CA THR A 826 18.85 -29.04 13.11
C THR A 826 18.28 -29.38 11.74
N ASP A 827 16.97 -29.57 11.64
CA ASP A 827 16.27 -29.96 10.41
C ASP A 827 15.18 -28.95 10.01
N SER A 828 15.39 -27.67 10.31
CA SER A 828 14.44 -26.64 9.86
C SER A 828 14.34 -26.66 8.32
N PRO A 829 13.13 -26.66 7.76
CA PRO A 829 12.93 -26.67 6.30
C PRO A 829 13.37 -25.37 5.62
N ARG A 830 13.69 -24.33 6.40
CA ARG A 830 14.05 -23.01 5.88
C ARG A 830 15.55 -22.83 5.80
N LYS A 831 16.07 -22.89 4.57
CA LYS A 831 17.50 -22.78 4.30
C LYS A 831 18.09 -21.40 4.62
N ASN A 832 17.30 -20.36 4.45
CA ASN A 832 17.73 -18.96 4.54
C ASN A 832 17.58 -18.36 5.94
N GLU A 833 17.15 -19.13 6.95
CA GLU A 833 16.84 -18.63 8.29
C GLU A 833 17.35 -19.56 9.40
N LEU A 834 17.97 -18.97 10.42
CA LEU A 834 18.17 -19.54 11.76
C LEU A 834 17.28 -18.74 12.71
N SER A 835 16.41 -19.42 13.47
CA SER A 835 15.51 -18.77 14.39
C SER A 835 15.73 -19.22 15.83
N ILE A 836 15.59 -18.27 16.76
CA ILE A 836 15.72 -18.47 18.19
C ILE A 836 14.44 -17.95 18.83
N ILE A 837 13.74 -18.83 19.54
CA ILE A 837 12.51 -18.51 20.24
C ILE A 837 12.78 -18.64 21.73
N THR A 838 12.43 -17.61 22.48
CA THR A 838 12.49 -17.61 23.95
C THR A 838 11.08 -17.51 24.51
N ILE A 839 10.70 -18.43 25.38
CA ILE A 839 9.47 -18.40 26.16
C ILE A 839 9.86 -18.14 27.60
N SER A 840 9.33 -17.07 28.17
CA SER A 840 9.54 -16.66 29.56
C SER A 840 8.25 -16.91 30.33
N TYR A 841 8.34 -17.55 31.49
CA TYR A 841 7.21 -17.90 32.37
C TYR A 841 7.66 -17.99 33.82
N CYS A 842 6.76 -18.28 34.74
CA CYS A 842 7.05 -18.36 36.18
C CYS A 842 7.49 -17.01 36.77
N TYR A 843 6.94 -15.91 36.33
CA TYR A 843 7.14 -14.63 36.97
C TYR A 843 5.82 -14.10 37.58
N PRO A 844 5.87 -13.41 38.70
CA PRO A 844 4.70 -12.75 39.24
C PRO A 844 4.33 -11.56 38.39
N MET A 845 3.02 -11.29 38.21
CA MET A 845 2.61 -10.17 37.38
C MET A 845 3.09 -8.81 37.91
N ARG A 846 3.33 -8.67 39.21
CA ARG A 846 3.92 -7.47 39.79
C ARG A 846 5.34 -7.19 39.31
N ALA A 847 6.06 -8.21 38.89
CA ALA A 847 7.40 -8.04 38.33
C ALA A 847 7.38 -7.43 36.93
N ILE A 848 6.24 -7.34 36.26
CA ILE A 848 6.09 -6.61 35.01
C ILE A 848 6.35 -5.14 35.34
N SER A 849 7.42 -4.59 34.78
CA SER A 849 7.75 -3.18 34.94
C SER A 849 6.56 -2.31 34.63
N TRP A 850 6.41 -1.17 35.28
CA TRP A 850 5.29 -0.23 35.18
C TRP A 850 3.86 -0.77 35.51
N MET A 851 3.70 -2.03 35.88
CA MET A 851 2.38 -2.57 36.26
C MET A 851 1.77 -1.84 37.46
N ALA A 852 2.59 -1.46 38.42
CA ALA A 852 2.16 -0.63 39.54
C ALA A 852 1.63 0.73 39.11
N ASP A 853 2.23 1.33 38.10
CA ASP A 853 1.75 2.62 37.54
C ASP A 853 0.41 2.44 36.81
N TYR A 854 0.21 1.34 36.13
CA TYR A 854 -1.07 1.03 35.48
C TYR A 854 -2.18 0.85 36.51
N LYS A 855 -1.90 0.13 37.58
CA LYS A 855 -2.84 0.00 38.70
C LYS A 855 -3.17 1.35 39.30
N LYS A 856 -2.18 2.16 39.63
CA LYS A 856 -2.37 3.49 40.20
C LYS A 856 -3.25 4.39 39.31
N ARG A 857 -2.99 4.37 38.00
CA ARG A 857 -3.82 5.10 37.00
C ARG A 857 -5.24 4.57 36.96
N TYR A 858 -5.42 3.24 36.98
CA TYR A 858 -6.73 2.61 36.98
C TYR A 858 -7.52 2.96 38.25
N ASP A 859 -6.91 2.87 39.43
CA ASP A 859 -7.54 3.23 40.69
C ASP A 859 -7.94 4.72 40.72
N ALA A 860 -7.06 5.62 40.35
CA ALA A 860 -7.35 7.05 40.22
C ALA A 860 -8.52 7.32 39.26
N TYR A 861 -8.58 6.56 38.16
CA TYR A 861 -9.65 6.69 37.18
C TYR A 861 -11.01 6.21 37.69
N LEU A 862 -11.05 5.15 38.50
CA LEU A 862 -12.27 4.67 39.13
C LEU A 862 -12.87 5.68 40.13
N HIS A 863 -12.00 6.48 40.79
CA HIS A 863 -12.44 7.49 41.75
C HIS A 863 -12.94 8.79 41.09
N THR A 864 -12.74 8.99 39.81
CA THR A 864 -13.34 10.15 39.13
C THR A 864 -14.81 9.93 38.87
N GLY A 865 -15.70 10.65 39.55
CA GLY A 865 -17.16 10.49 39.66
C GLY A 865 -17.89 10.12 38.34
N ASN A 866 -19.00 9.36 38.42
CA ASN A 866 -19.84 8.76 37.38
C ASN A 866 -19.34 7.46 36.78
N ALA A 867 -18.63 6.61 37.55
CA ALA A 867 -18.08 5.35 37.08
C ALA A 867 -19.08 4.40 36.41
N ASN A 868 -20.32 4.35 36.85
CA ASN A 868 -21.24 3.30 36.44
C ASN A 868 -22.10 3.61 35.20
N THR A 869 -22.08 4.83 34.69
CA THR A 869 -22.92 5.27 33.56
C THR A 869 -22.15 5.60 32.28
N ASP A 870 -20.83 5.72 32.33
CA ASP A 870 -20.03 6.14 31.20
C ASP A 870 -19.47 4.91 30.43
N LEU A 871 -19.99 4.66 29.23
CA LEU A 871 -19.43 3.66 28.29
C LEU A 871 -17.97 3.91 27.93
N SER A 872 -17.47 5.08 28.25
CA SER A 872 -16.09 5.44 27.96
C SER A 872 -15.10 4.88 28.98
N ARG A 873 -15.55 4.29 30.06
CA ARG A 873 -14.65 3.91 31.16
C ARG A 873 -13.92 2.59 30.94
N ALA A 874 -12.68 2.59 31.40
CA ALA A 874 -11.80 1.42 31.50
C ALA A 874 -12.21 0.57 32.72
N ILE A 875 -13.47 0.19 32.86
CA ILE A 875 -13.96 -0.64 33.95
C ILE A 875 -13.91 -2.12 33.58
N LEU A 876 -13.97 -2.97 34.60
CA LEU A 876 -14.18 -4.40 34.45
C LEU A 876 -15.52 -4.65 33.78
N LEU A 877 -15.53 -5.39 32.66
CA LEU A 877 -16.73 -5.60 31.85
C LEU A 877 -17.59 -6.78 32.33
N HIS A 878 -17.01 -7.65 33.15
CA HIS A 878 -17.64 -8.89 33.65
C HIS A 878 -17.90 -8.85 35.14
N SER A 879 -18.04 -7.66 35.71
CA SER A 879 -18.03 -7.41 37.14
C SER A 879 -19.42 -7.34 37.81
N GLU A 880 -20.52 -7.63 37.11
CA GLU A 880 -21.82 -7.69 37.78
C GLU A 880 -21.76 -8.76 38.88
N GLY A 881 -21.71 -8.34 40.10
CA GLY A 881 -21.55 -9.17 41.27
C GLY A 881 -20.10 -9.62 41.61
N LEU A 882 -19.09 -9.18 40.84
CA LEU A 882 -17.72 -9.65 41.01
C LEU A 882 -16.71 -8.51 41.19
N GLY A 883 -17.09 -7.25 41.11
CA GLY A 883 -16.15 -6.11 41.04
C GLY A 883 -15.17 -5.97 42.20
N GLU A 884 -15.52 -6.50 43.36
CA GLU A 884 -14.69 -6.50 44.57
C GLU A 884 -13.97 -7.84 44.81
N ASN A 885 -14.30 -8.90 44.05
CA ASN A 885 -13.83 -10.26 44.30
C ASN A 885 -12.89 -10.84 43.24
N LEU A 886 -12.45 -10.06 42.23
CA LEU A 886 -11.46 -10.53 41.30
C LEU A 886 -10.12 -10.71 42.01
N PRO A 887 -9.40 -11.83 41.80
CA PRO A 887 -8.11 -12.03 42.43
C PRO A 887 -7.17 -10.91 42.01
N PRO A 888 -6.54 -10.19 42.95
CA PRO A 888 -5.63 -9.11 42.64
C PRO A 888 -4.41 -9.63 41.86
N ILE A 889 -3.93 -8.85 40.92
CA ILE A 889 -2.70 -9.14 40.20
C ILE A 889 -1.46 -8.96 41.08
N PHE A 890 -1.58 -8.17 42.15
CA PHE A 890 -0.49 -7.91 43.09
C PHE A 890 -0.85 -8.35 44.51
N ALA A 891 0.18 -8.81 45.26
CA ALA A 891 0.18 -8.70 46.68
C ALA A 891 0.61 -7.29 47.07
N PHE A 892 -0.17 -6.63 47.91
CA PHE A 892 0.25 -5.37 48.52
C PHE A 892 1.15 -5.65 49.73
N SER A 893 2.18 -4.81 49.92
CA SER A 893 2.93 -4.84 51.18
C SER A 893 2.04 -4.35 52.34
N ALA A 894 2.34 -4.77 53.55
CA ALA A 894 1.61 -4.30 54.73
C ALA A 894 1.58 -2.77 54.86
N ASP A 895 2.66 -2.11 54.45
CA ASP A 895 2.77 -0.64 54.46
C ASP A 895 1.87 0.00 53.39
N GLU A 896 1.74 -0.61 52.21
CA GLU A 896 0.83 -0.13 51.17
C GLU A 896 -0.63 -0.29 51.56
N LEU A 897 -0.99 -1.38 52.21
CA LEU A 897 -2.34 -1.59 52.71
C LEU A 897 -2.68 -0.62 53.84
N GLN A 898 -1.77 -0.35 54.77
CA GLN A 898 -1.98 0.66 55.79
C GLN A 898 -2.20 2.04 55.21
N LYS A 899 -1.47 2.41 54.15
CA LYS A 899 -1.69 3.67 53.42
C LYS A 899 -3.04 3.70 52.74
N MET A 900 -3.43 2.62 52.10
CA MET A 900 -4.74 2.50 51.45
C MET A 900 -5.89 2.54 52.45
N ASP A 901 -5.78 1.90 53.62
CA ASP A 901 -6.75 1.94 54.68
C ASP A 901 -6.82 3.34 55.31
N ALA A 902 -5.70 4.01 55.52
CA ALA A 902 -5.66 5.37 56.00
C ALA A 902 -6.28 6.37 55.00
N GLU A 903 -6.08 6.16 53.68
CA GLU A 903 -6.72 6.95 52.64
C GLU A 903 -8.22 6.71 52.57
N LYS A 904 -8.68 5.48 52.77
CA LYS A 904 -10.12 5.13 52.88
C LYS A 904 -10.78 5.76 54.10
N GLU A 905 -10.13 5.77 55.26
CA GLU A 905 -10.62 6.44 56.49
C GLU A 905 -10.72 7.94 56.34
N VAL A 906 -9.75 8.56 55.63
CA VAL A 906 -9.78 9.99 55.35
C VAL A 906 -10.91 10.36 54.38
N GLN A 907 -11.20 9.50 53.40
CA GLN A 907 -12.30 9.70 52.45
C GLN A 907 -13.67 9.43 53.09
N SER A 908 -13.78 8.46 54.00
CA SER A 908 -15.04 8.15 54.72
C SER A 908 -15.39 9.16 55.83
N SER A 909 -14.41 9.92 56.33
CA SER A 909 -14.56 10.93 57.34
C SER A 909 -14.85 12.37 56.83
N GLN A 910 -14.92 12.54 55.51
CA GLN A 910 -15.36 13.85 54.95
C GLN A 910 -16.90 13.87 54.87
N PRO A 911 -17.57 14.85 55.53
CA PRO A 911 -19.00 14.99 55.44
C PRO A 911 -19.40 15.37 54.01
N ILE A 912 -20.44 14.74 53.48
CA ILE A 912 -21.06 15.05 52.19
C ILE A 912 -21.54 16.53 52.26
N GLN A 913 -20.74 17.42 51.71
CA GLN A 913 -21.20 18.80 51.46
C GLN A 913 -21.92 18.85 50.12
N SER A 914 -23.18 19.19 50.22
CA SER A 914 -24.04 19.55 49.09
C SER A 914 -23.43 20.74 48.36
N THR A 915 -23.06 20.54 47.11
CA THR A 915 -22.51 21.58 46.25
C THR A 915 -23.57 22.58 45.81
N SER A 916 -23.54 23.77 46.41
CA SER A 916 -24.01 24.99 45.75
C SER A 916 -22.85 25.64 45.00
N ALA A 917 -23.14 26.12 43.82
CA ALA A 917 -22.19 26.74 42.88
C ALA A 917 -21.40 27.92 43.48
N GLY A 918 -20.13 28.05 43.14
CA GLY A 918 -19.47 29.35 43.11
C GLY A 918 -18.07 29.39 43.71
N SER A 919 -17.18 29.84 42.92
CA SER A 919 -15.86 30.51 43.20
C SER A 919 -14.61 29.65 43.33
N MET A 920 -13.69 29.96 42.41
CA MET A 920 -12.31 29.47 42.37
C MET A 920 -11.51 29.84 43.62
N PRO A 921 -10.60 29.00 44.09
CA PRO A 921 -9.64 29.36 45.18
C PRO A 921 -8.47 30.19 44.59
N PRO A 922 -7.86 31.05 45.43
CA PRO A 922 -6.73 31.90 45.07
C PRO A 922 -5.41 31.09 44.98
N PRO A 923 -4.41 31.57 44.19
CA PRO A 923 -3.17 30.87 43.94
C PRO A 923 -2.23 30.88 45.16
N PRO A 924 -1.39 29.85 45.36
CA PRO A 924 -0.40 29.83 46.45
C PRO A 924 0.80 30.75 46.17
N PRO A 925 1.53 31.16 47.20
CA PRO A 925 2.60 32.16 47.09
C PRO A 925 3.88 31.63 46.39
N VAL A 926 4.49 32.51 45.63
CA VAL A 926 5.69 32.30 44.83
C VAL A 926 6.91 32.12 45.71
N MET A 927 7.64 31.03 45.53
CA MET A 927 9.07 30.97 45.96
C MET A 927 9.96 30.84 44.73
N GLY A 928 10.89 31.72 44.70
CA GLY A 928 12.24 31.82 44.08
C GLY A 928 12.53 31.15 42.75
N ALA A 929 12.80 32.00 41.78
CA ALA A 929 13.18 31.72 40.42
C ALA A 929 14.41 30.82 40.27
N VAL A 930 14.22 29.73 39.46
CA VAL A 930 15.26 29.18 38.59
C VAL A 930 14.69 29.21 37.17
N THR A 931 15.33 29.94 36.28
CA THR A 931 14.93 30.09 34.89
C THR A 931 15.10 28.79 34.13
N PRO A 932 14.02 28.23 33.55
CA PRO A 932 14.14 27.17 32.58
C PRO A 932 14.44 27.71 31.17
N PRO A 933 15.03 26.92 30.29
CA PRO A 933 15.29 27.35 28.91
C PRO A 933 13.98 27.64 28.17
N PRO A 934 13.98 28.42 27.08
CA PRO A 934 12.78 28.90 26.41
C PRO A 934 11.98 27.73 25.80
N MET A 935 10.76 27.60 26.28
CA MET A 935 9.75 26.70 25.68
C MET A 935 9.33 27.23 24.31
N MET A 936 9.29 26.35 23.33
CA MET A 936 8.64 26.62 22.05
C MET A 936 7.17 26.97 22.29
N PRO A 937 6.59 27.88 21.49
CA PRO A 937 5.17 28.20 21.61
C PRO A 937 4.30 26.96 21.39
N ALA A 938 3.29 26.80 22.22
CA ALA A 938 2.30 25.72 22.03
C ALA A 938 1.61 25.85 20.67
N GLU A 939 1.48 24.74 19.95
CA GLU A 939 0.77 24.70 18.67
C GLU A 939 -0.71 25.09 18.87
N PRO A 940 -1.30 25.89 17.95
CA PRO A 940 -2.69 26.32 18.08
C PRO A 940 -3.66 25.12 17.97
N THR A 941 -4.62 25.04 18.84
CA THR A 941 -5.73 24.10 18.71
C THR A 941 -6.71 24.61 17.67
N ILE A 942 -6.82 23.94 16.52
CA ILE A 942 -7.71 24.29 15.42
C ILE A 942 -8.57 23.08 15.00
N GLN A 943 -9.75 23.36 14.45
CA GLN A 943 -10.57 22.39 13.72
C GLN A 943 -10.96 23.01 12.38
N LEU A 944 -10.13 22.79 11.39
CA LEU A 944 -10.21 23.46 10.10
C LEU A 944 -10.91 22.60 9.05
N PHE A 945 -11.87 23.20 8.35
CA PHE A 945 -12.44 22.60 7.15
C PHE A 945 -11.79 23.22 5.91
N LEU A 946 -11.54 22.40 4.89
CA LEU A 946 -10.99 22.79 3.60
C LEU A 946 -12.08 22.70 2.53
N TYR A 947 -12.08 23.61 1.59
CA TYR A 947 -12.96 23.58 0.43
C TYR A 947 -12.12 23.39 -0.85
N ILE A 948 -12.17 22.19 -1.44
CA ILE A 948 -11.35 21.77 -2.58
C ILE A 948 -12.25 21.11 -3.61
N GLY A 949 -12.13 21.52 -4.87
CA GLY A 949 -12.85 20.85 -5.96
C GLY A 949 -14.38 20.88 -5.85
N GLY A 950 -14.94 21.88 -5.17
CA GLY A 950 -16.40 22.01 -4.97
C GLY A 950 -16.95 21.23 -3.77
N GLN A 951 -16.11 20.56 -2.97
CA GLN A 951 -16.50 19.77 -1.80
C GLN A 951 -15.79 20.26 -0.54
N GLN A 952 -16.45 20.06 0.60
CA GLN A 952 -15.91 20.35 1.94
C GLN A 952 -15.31 19.10 2.54
N TYR A 953 -14.09 19.25 3.10
CA TYR A 953 -13.33 18.21 3.80
C TYR A 953 -12.96 18.68 5.21
N GLY A 954 -12.88 17.80 6.18
CA GLY A 954 -12.49 18.10 7.56
C GLY A 954 -13.56 17.68 8.58
N PRO A 955 -13.45 18.05 9.84
CA PRO A 955 -12.45 18.99 10.38
C PRO A 955 -11.04 18.38 10.53
N TYR A 956 -10.02 19.18 10.29
CA TYR A 956 -8.62 18.80 10.42
C TYR A 956 -7.95 19.60 11.54
N ASP A 957 -7.07 18.96 12.28
CA ASP A 957 -6.26 19.58 13.31
C ASP A 957 -4.98 20.24 12.75
N TRP A 958 -4.20 20.86 13.62
CA TRP A 958 -2.97 21.56 13.26
C TRP A 958 -1.94 20.67 12.57
N GLN A 959 -1.79 19.42 13.01
CA GLN A 959 -0.79 18.50 12.47
C GLN A 959 -1.17 18.02 11.06
N MET A 960 -2.45 17.71 10.84
CA MET A 960 -2.94 17.37 9.52
C MET A 960 -2.83 18.56 8.55
N CYS A 961 -3.13 19.77 9.00
CA CYS A 961 -2.95 20.98 8.19
C CYS A 961 -1.47 21.18 7.80
N LYS A 962 -0.53 20.91 8.70
CA LYS A 962 0.91 20.97 8.44
C LYS A 962 1.36 19.92 7.40
N GLN A 963 0.79 18.72 7.46
CA GLN A 963 1.04 17.68 6.48
C GLN A 963 0.46 18.08 5.11
N PHE A 964 -0.73 18.66 5.06
CA PHE A 964 -1.36 19.12 3.82
C PHE A 964 -0.61 20.29 3.17
N VAL A 965 0.04 21.14 3.95
CA VAL A 965 0.96 22.16 3.42
C VAL A 965 2.18 21.50 2.77
N THR A 966 2.76 20.50 3.42
CA THR A 966 3.91 19.75 2.89
C THR A 966 3.59 18.99 1.60
N THR A 967 2.38 18.45 1.49
CA THR A 967 1.89 17.72 0.29
C THR A 967 1.27 18.62 -0.77
N GLY A 968 1.17 19.93 -0.52
CA GLY A 968 0.57 20.90 -1.45
C GLY A 968 -0.96 20.88 -1.50
N GLN A 969 -1.62 20.11 -0.66
CA GLN A 969 -3.09 20.02 -0.58
C GLN A 969 -3.70 21.24 0.15
N LEU A 970 -2.95 21.86 1.05
CA LEU A 970 -3.29 23.12 1.70
C LEU A 970 -2.30 24.20 1.26
N THR A 971 -2.76 25.13 0.46
CA THR A 971 -1.98 26.27 -0.03
C THR A 971 -2.53 27.59 0.58
N PRO A 972 -1.80 28.69 0.54
CA PRO A 972 -2.33 29.98 1.00
C PRO A 972 -3.64 30.39 0.32
N GLN A 973 -3.96 29.88 -0.86
CA GLN A 973 -5.17 30.17 -1.64
C GLN A 973 -6.32 29.20 -1.34
N THR A 974 -6.07 28.06 -0.69
CA THR A 974 -7.10 27.09 -0.33
C THR A 974 -8.12 27.75 0.60
N MET A 975 -9.41 27.63 0.25
CA MET A 975 -10.49 28.17 1.06
C MET A 975 -10.67 27.30 2.31
N VAL A 976 -10.64 27.92 3.47
CA VAL A 976 -10.74 27.25 4.78
C VAL A 976 -11.82 27.91 5.64
N TRP A 977 -12.37 27.10 6.55
CA TRP A 977 -13.35 27.57 7.52
C TRP A 977 -13.13 26.85 8.88
N GLU A 978 -13.22 27.59 9.97
CA GLU A 978 -13.20 27.10 11.35
C GLU A 978 -14.44 27.62 12.08
N GLN A 979 -14.93 26.89 13.06
CA GLN A 979 -16.10 27.32 13.84
C GLN A 979 -15.89 28.71 14.45
N GLY A 980 -16.76 29.65 14.11
CA GLY A 980 -16.67 31.06 14.49
C GLY A 980 -16.25 31.99 13.36
N MET A 981 -15.88 31.49 12.19
CA MET A 981 -15.62 32.32 11.00
C MET A 981 -16.90 32.64 10.26
N ALA A 982 -17.07 33.89 9.85
CA ALA A 982 -18.29 34.37 9.18
C ALA A 982 -18.46 33.81 7.75
N ALA A 983 -17.37 33.46 7.06
CA ALA A 983 -17.37 32.92 5.73
C ALA A 983 -16.08 32.12 5.45
N TRP A 984 -16.10 31.33 4.38
CA TRP A 984 -14.91 30.66 3.84
C TRP A 984 -13.84 31.70 3.47
N THR A 985 -12.61 31.53 3.97
CA THR A 985 -11.52 32.48 3.84
C THR A 985 -10.28 31.79 3.31
N PRO A 986 -9.47 32.42 2.42
CA PRO A 986 -8.19 31.83 1.99
C PRO A 986 -7.26 31.56 3.19
N ALA A 987 -6.63 30.40 3.23
CA ALA A 987 -5.80 29.95 4.37
C ALA A 987 -4.67 30.94 4.71
N GLY A 988 -4.07 31.57 3.72
CA GLY A 988 -3.03 32.59 3.93
C GLY A 988 -3.50 33.89 4.62
N GLN A 989 -4.81 34.15 4.67
CA GLN A 989 -5.40 35.29 5.35
C GLN A 989 -5.81 34.96 6.80
N VAL A 990 -5.81 33.70 7.18
CA VAL A 990 -6.15 33.27 8.55
C VAL A 990 -4.90 33.38 9.43
N VAL A 991 -4.90 34.31 10.37
CA VAL A 991 -3.75 34.62 11.23
C VAL A 991 -3.15 33.38 11.90
N LYS A 992 -4.01 32.47 12.40
CA LYS A 992 -3.59 31.23 13.04
C LYS A 992 -2.81 30.30 12.10
N LEU A 993 -3.05 30.35 10.79
CA LEU A 993 -2.46 29.47 9.79
C LEU A 993 -1.19 30.05 9.14
N GLN A 994 -0.89 31.32 9.35
CA GLN A 994 0.30 31.96 8.76
C GLN A 994 1.60 31.25 9.15
N ALA A 995 1.68 30.69 10.35
CA ALA A 995 2.83 29.93 10.82
C ALA A 995 3.07 28.63 10.03
N LEU A 996 2.04 28.09 9.38
CA LEU A 996 2.16 26.88 8.53
C LEU A 996 2.86 27.19 7.19
N PHE A 997 2.76 28.41 6.70
CA PHE A 997 3.31 28.87 5.43
C PHE A 997 4.64 29.63 5.59
N ALA A 998 5.11 29.84 6.83
CA ALA A 998 6.39 30.48 7.08
C ALA A 998 7.54 29.51 6.73
N PRO A 999 8.63 30.00 6.09
CA PRO A 999 9.81 29.15 5.83
C PRO A 999 10.41 28.69 7.17
N ALA A 1000 10.77 27.41 7.24
CA ALA A 1000 11.35 26.81 8.44
C ALA A 1000 12.65 27.56 8.83
N PRO A 1001 12.86 27.88 10.12
CA PRO A 1001 14.13 28.46 10.56
C PRO A 1001 15.27 27.48 10.32
N PRO A 1002 16.47 27.93 9.89
CA PRO A 1002 17.60 27.07 9.62
C PRO A 1002 18.04 26.34 10.91
N ALA A 1003 18.32 25.04 10.75
CA ALA A 1003 18.82 24.19 11.82
C ALA A 1003 20.17 24.76 12.36
N PRO A 1004 20.40 24.76 13.66
CA PRO A 1004 21.67 25.23 14.21
C PRO A 1004 22.81 24.31 13.80
N GLY A 1005 23.76 24.80 13.02
CA GLY A 1005 25.03 24.11 12.81
C GLY A 1005 25.62 24.00 11.40
N MET A 1006 25.14 24.71 10.40
CA MET A 1006 25.84 24.76 9.08
C MET A 1006 26.35 26.18 8.78
N PRO A 1007 27.57 26.34 8.22
CA PRO A 1007 28.08 27.63 7.82
C PRO A 1007 27.34 28.19 6.59
N PRO A 1008 27.28 29.52 6.41
CA PRO A 1008 26.50 30.14 5.36
C PRO A 1008 27.10 29.92 3.96
N MET A 1009 26.27 29.53 2.99
CA MET A 1009 26.63 29.56 1.59
C MET A 1009 26.59 30.99 1.01
N PRO A 1010 27.44 31.31 0.03
CA PRO A 1010 27.50 32.63 -0.56
C PRO A 1010 26.26 32.94 -1.43
N PRO A 1011 25.91 34.22 -1.59
CA PRO A 1011 24.70 34.62 -2.29
C PRO A 1011 24.81 34.40 -3.80
N THR A 1012 23.88 33.66 -4.39
CA THR A 1012 23.65 33.63 -5.84
C THR A 1012 22.85 34.86 -6.24
N GLY A 1013 23.39 35.58 -7.21
CA GLY A 1013 22.86 36.81 -7.72
C GLY A 1013 21.47 36.67 -8.35
N GLY A 1014 20.63 37.62 -8.07
CA GLY A 1014 19.27 37.68 -8.58
C GLY A 1014 19.19 37.92 -10.09
N VAL A 1015 18.32 37.15 -10.74
CA VAL A 1015 17.81 37.46 -12.07
C VAL A 1015 16.34 37.80 -11.88
N THR A 1016 16.01 39.05 -12.13
CA THR A 1016 14.62 39.56 -12.21
C THR A 1016 13.94 39.01 -13.47
N PRO A 1017 12.69 38.53 -13.40
CA PRO A 1017 11.92 38.22 -14.59
C PRO A 1017 11.35 39.48 -15.24
N PRO A 1018 11.21 39.52 -16.58
CA PRO A 1018 10.63 40.65 -17.30
C PRO A 1018 9.10 40.71 -17.15
N PRO A 1019 8.50 41.86 -17.30
CA PRO A 1019 7.07 42.07 -17.09
C PRO A 1019 6.22 41.47 -18.22
N MET A 1020 5.09 40.88 -17.85
CA MET A 1020 4.07 40.43 -18.78
C MET A 1020 3.39 41.62 -19.49
N MET A 1021 3.30 41.56 -20.79
CA MET A 1021 2.25 42.13 -21.62
C MET A 1021 1.33 41.04 -22.13
#